data_4a95d3dc2a9c6599b43915d52a39a7eb
#
_entry.id   4a95d3dc2a9c6599b43915d52a39a7eb
#
_cell.length_a   1.000
_cell.length_b   1.000
_cell.length_c   1.000
_cell.angle_alpha   90.00
_cell.angle_beta   90.00
_cell.angle_gamma   90.00
#
_symmetry.space_group_name_H-M   'P 1'
#
loop_
_entity.id
_entity.type
_entity.pdbx_description
1 polymer ?
#
loop_
_entity_poly.entity_id
_entity_poly.type
_entity_poly.pdbx_seq_one_letter_code
_entity_poly.pdbx_strand_id
1 'polypeptide(L)'
;MVRSTKPSLLRRLGALVAAAAMLVVLPAGVSTASAASDDADMLTVTMTRTDALGDEVYVGDTLTYSFTNTNNTSSAFTAFPAESNLSGVLTTGTPNCRYENLAGGASYPCSTASHTITADDLTAGSFTPRTVWKATSDRGGTQVLQDNIVSTGDTVIVKEGKRPDPATIPTDRADGEAVRLATARQNLGTECYRIPAFAEAPNGWILAAFDQRPNTAMANGSGVKCWDAPQPNSIVQRISKDGGKSWTPIQYVAQGKNAPERYGYSDPSYVVDEETGEIFLFFVHSYNKGFADSQLGVDESNRNVLHAVVVSSKDNGETWSKPRDITADITKGYENEWKSRFATSGAGIQLKYGKYKGRLIQQYAVGRTTGSNAAVSVYSDDHGKTWQAGNPVTGMLMDENKVVELSDGRVMLNSRPGNGSGYRRVAISKDGGVNYGTVKNETQLPDPNNNAHITRAFPNAPEGSAKAKVLLYSSPRANNEGRANGVVRISLDDGTTWSSGKLYKEGSMAYSVITALSGAAGGGYGLLYEGAWVTGGGIDSHDIMYTHISMDWLGYLSATADDVTASVEEGASTVDVTVPVSNVGSVDYTGVTVTPADLPTGWSASPVNVGALAGGASKDVTVTVNVPATAKKDDAAKIVLRVTGTSAANANATTGFDGSITVNVTEKSEPDPEPEPTITGVSAVTSQAGVKVGDVFDASKVSVTAAMSDGSSKALAAGEYSLSAVDADGKAVDLAEPFAAAGVVTVTVSVPVEGANPLTASFTIDVAEKSVDPEPEPKPEPKPEPEKPAGPKVDVPTEQPGLSKTGASTAGMSIVFVLLALSGVAALSLRRRSVH
;
A
#
# COMPACT_ATOMS: atom_id res chain seq x y z
N MET A 1 -64.49 7.46 24.19
CA MET A 1 -65.33 7.17 22.99
C MET A 1 -64.57 7.59 21.77
N VAL A 2 -64.43 6.64 20.92
CA VAL A 2 -64.21 6.57 19.47
C VAL A 2 -62.77 6.67 19.05
N ARG A 3 -62.11 5.55 18.88
CA ARG A 3 -61.69 4.71 17.69
C ARG A 3 -60.88 5.54 16.67
N SER A 4 -59.61 5.22 16.57
CA SER A 4 -58.94 4.15 15.78
C SER A 4 -59.06 4.37 14.29
N THR A 5 -57.91 4.49 13.64
CA THR A 5 -57.52 3.59 12.54
C THR A 5 -56.03 3.78 12.18
N LYS A 6 -55.27 2.73 12.34
CA LYS A 6 -54.00 2.50 11.66
C LYS A 6 -54.28 2.13 10.21
N PRO A 7 -53.39 2.41 9.30
CA PRO A 7 -53.14 1.52 8.19
C PRO A 7 -51.72 0.95 8.23
N SER A 8 -51.73 -0.31 8.11
CA SER A 8 -50.76 -1.36 7.84
C SER A 8 -49.38 -0.94 7.31
N LEU A 9 -48.41 -1.32 8.11
CA LEU A 9 -46.99 -1.53 7.79
C LEU A 9 -46.85 -2.89 7.11
N LEU A 10 -46.99 -2.97 5.79
CA LEU A 10 -46.60 -4.16 5.03
C LEU A 10 -46.32 -3.76 3.57
N ARG A 11 -45.14 -3.20 3.32
CA ARG A 11 -44.44 -3.20 2.02
C ARG A 11 -43.21 -2.31 2.11
N ARG A 12 -42.22 -2.77 2.85
CA ARG A 12 -40.78 -2.38 2.71
C ARG A 12 -39.93 -3.26 3.63
N LEU A 13 -40.06 -4.58 3.44
CA LEU A 13 -39.07 -5.53 3.92
C LEU A 13 -38.68 -6.39 2.70
N GLY A 14 -37.71 -5.93 2.01
CA GLY A 14 -37.23 -6.63 0.83
C GLY A 14 -36.04 -5.92 0.20
N ALA A 15 -35.05 -5.51 1.00
CA ALA A 15 -33.73 -5.12 0.49
C ALA A 15 -32.79 -4.80 1.67
N LEU A 16 -32.59 -5.76 2.58
CA LEU A 16 -31.55 -5.62 3.62
C LEU A 16 -31.22 -7.01 4.17
N VAL A 17 -30.78 -7.89 3.27
CA VAL A 17 -30.02 -9.09 3.63
C VAL A 17 -29.05 -9.35 2.48
N ALA A 18 -27.92 -8.68 2.49
CA ALA A 18 -26.69 -9.12 1.83
C ALA A 18 -25.58 -8.07 2.09
N ALA A 19 -25.05 -8.00 3.30
CA ALA A 19 -23.70 -7.49 3.55
C ALA A 19 -23.34 -7.76 5.01
N ALA A 20 -23.14 -9.02 5.34
CA ALA A 20 -22.38 -9.39 6.52
C ALA A 20 -21.30 -10.37 6.03
N ALA A 21 -20.29 -9.83 5.36
CA ALA A 21 -19.04 -10.53 5.14
C ALA A 21 -18.05 -10.02 6.19
N MET A 22 -17.72 -10.88 7.12
CA MET A 22 -16.65 -10.66 8.10
C MET A 22 -15.34 -10.35 7.38
N LEU A 23 -14.81 -9.17 7.64
CA LEU A 23 -13.44 -8.82 7.28
C LEU A 23 -12.50 -9.50 8.29
N VAL A 24 -11.84 -10.55 7.87
CA VAL A 24 -10.64 -11.08 8.54
C VAL A 24 -9.44 -10.40 7.88
N VAL A 25 -8.79 -9.50 8.59
CA VAL A 25 -7.54 -8.87 8.14
C VAL A 25 -6.40 -9.83 8.43
N LEU A 26 -5.72 -10.27 7.39
CA LEU A 26 -4.42 -10.97 7.46
C LEU A 26 -3.32 -10.04 6.94
N PRO A 27 -2.08 -10.15 7.45
CA PRO A 27 -0.99 -9.25 7.11
C PRO A 27 -0.52 -9.44 5.66
N ALA A 28 0.05 -8.36 5.10
CA ALA A 28 0.63 -8.32 3.77
C ALA A 28 1.66 -9.43 3.57
N GLY A 29 1.23 -10.46 2.93
CA GLY A 29 1.98 -11.56 2.41
C GLY A 29 1.10 -12.18 1.36
N VAL A 30 1.66 -12.51 0.21
CA VAL A 30 1.00 -13.13 -0.93
C VAL A 30 -0.24 -13.92 -0.50
N SER A 31 -1.43 -13.33 -0.60
CA SER A 31 -2.66 -14.02 -0.23
C SER A 31 -3.13 -14.88 -1.40
N THR A 32 -2.77 -16.14 -1.35
CA THR A 32 -3.55 -17.17 -2.00
C THR A 32 -4.77 -17.46 -1.10
N ALA A 33 -5.87 -16.79 -1.34
CA ALA A 33 -7.14 -17.17 -0.72
C ALA A 33 -7.68 -18.41 -1.43
N SER A 34 -7.33 -19.59 -0.91
CA SER A 34 -7.99 -20.83 -1.25
C SER A 34 -9.13 -21.07 -0.26
N ALA A 35 -10.36 -21.02 -0.73
CA ALA A 35 -11.45 -21.72 -0.07
C ALA A 35 -11.29 -23.21 -0.41
N ALA A 36 -11.01 -24.03 0.59
CA ALA A 36 -10.84 -25.46 0.41
C ALA A 36 -12.16 -26.10 -0.07
N SER A 37 -12.20 -26.47 -1.33
CA SER A 37 -12.95 -27.60 -1.85
C SER A 37 -11.92 -28.64 -2.34
N ASP A 38 -12.18 -29.93 -2.15
CA ASP A 38 -11.28 -31.05 -2.45
C ASP A 38 -10.93 -31.22 -3.94
N ASP A 39 -11.26 -30.26 -4.82
CA ASP A 39 -10.83 -30.17 -6.21
C ASP A 39 -9.89 -28.98 -6.38
N ALA A 40 -8.66 -29.22 -6.72
CA ALA A 40 -7.69 -28.17 -7.04
C ALA A 40 -8.22 -27.33 -8.22
N ASP A 41 -8.20 -26.00 -8.05
CA ASP A 41 -8.66 -25.07 -9.09
C ASP A 41 -7.90 -25.31 -10.40
N MET A 42 -8.65 -25.57 -11.48
CA MET A 42 -8.10 -25.75 -12.83
C MET A 42 -7.36 -24.51 -13.31
N LEU A 43 -7.79 -23.33 -12.88
CA LEU A 43 -7.23 -22.04 -13.25
C LEU A 43 -6.90 -21.23 -12.01
N THR A 44 -5.65 -20.81 -11.87
CA THR A 44 -5.24 -19.77 -10.91
C THR A 44 -5.18 -18.44 -11.63
N VAL A 45 -5.83 -17.42 -11.07
CA VAL A 45 -5.78 -16.04 -11.57
C VAL A 45 -5.16 -15.15 -10.52
N THR A 46 -3.93 -14.69 -10.77
CA THR A 46 -3.24 -13.71 -9.91
C THR A 46 -3.50 -12.32 -10.46
N MET A 47 -4.03 -11.43 -9.64
CA MET A 47 -4.24 -10.02 -9.96
C MET A 47 -3.17 -9.17 -9.30
N THR A 48 -2.55 -8.27 -10.07
CA THR A 48 -1.51 -7.35 -9.57
C THR A 48 -1.87 -5.94 -10.02
N ARG A 49 -1.85 -4.99 -9.10
CA ARG A 49 -2.01 -3.57 -9.40
C ARG A 49 -0.74 -3.04 -10.05
N THR A 50 -0.85 -2.21 -11.09
CA THR A 50 0.27 -1.75 -11.93
C THR A 50 0.39 -0.24 -12.06
N ASP A 51 -0.56 0.54 -11.51
CA ASP A 51 -0.42 2.00 -11.46
C ASP A 51 0.57 2.43 -10.36
N ALA A 52 0.96 3.70 -10.43
CA ALA A 52 1.86 4.31 -9.44
C ALA A 52 1.11 5.05 -8.31
N LEU A 53 -0.21 4.88 -8.22
CA LEU A 53 -1.03 5.52 -7.19
C LEU A 53 -0.87 4.77 -5.86
N GLY A 54 -0.84 5.49 -4.73
CA GLY A 54 -0.85 4.87 -3.39
C GLY A 54 -2.17 4.16 -3.06
N ASP A 55 -2.30 3.66 -1.85
CA ASP A 55 -3.51 2.95 -1.40
C ASP A 55 -4.70 3.88 -1.21
N GLU A 56 -4.46 5.19 -1.09
CA GLU A 56 -5.49 6.23 -1.09
C GLU A 56 -5.71 6.77 -2.50
N VAL A 57 -6.96 6.73 -2.95
CA VAL A 57 -7.36 7.16 -4.29
C VAL A 57 -8.54 8.13 -4.24
N TYR A 58 -8.72 8.91 -5.29
CA TYR A 58 -9.70 9.98 -5.38
C TYR A 58 -10.59 9.79 -6.61
N VAL A 59 -11.80 10.37 -6.59
CA VAL A 59 -12.71 10.33 -7.74
C VAL A 59 -12.01 10.87 -8.98
N GLY A 60 -12.00 10.08 -10.04
CA GLY A 60 -11.32 10.35 -11.30
C GLY A 60 -9.94 9.70 -11.45
N ASP A 61 -9.35 9.16 -10.38
CA ASP A 61 -8.13 8.34 -10.48
C ASP A 61 -8.44 7.07 -11.27
N THR A 62 -7.46 6.59 -12.04
CA THR A 62 -7.61 5.35 -12.80
C THR A 62 -6.62 4.31 -12.27
N LEU A 63 -7.15 3.27 -11.68
CA LEU A 63 -6.41 2.09 -11.26
C LEU A 63 -6.19 1.17 -12.46
N THR A 64 -5.01 0.59 -12.56
CA THR A 64 -4.68 -0.38 -13.61
C THR A 64 -4.22 -1.70 -13.00
N TYR A 65 -4.59 -2.80 -13.66
CA TYR A 65 -4.31 -4.14 -13.17
C TYR A 65 -3.79 -5.03 -14.28
N SER A 66 -2.87 -5.90 -13.92
CA SER A 66 -2.46 -7.03 -14.73
C SER A 66 -2.94 -8.34 -14.09
N PHE A 67 -3.22 -9.33 -14.94
CA PHE A 67 -3.54 -10.68 -14.51
C PHE A 67 -2.52 -11.65 -15.04
N THR A 68 -2.21 -12.67 -14.23
CA THR A 68 -1.55 -13.88 -14.70
C THR A 68 -2.51 -15.03 -14.51
N ASN A 69 -2.95 -15.63 -15.62
CA ASN A 69 -3.83 -16.78 -15.67
C ASN A 69 -2.99 -18.03 -15.86
N THR A 70 -2.95 -18.92 -14.88
CA THR A 70 -2.16 -20.17 -14.91
C THR A 70 -3.09 -21.37 -14.99
N ASN A 71 -2.91 -22.19 -16.01
CA ASN A 71 -3.60 -23.47 -16.15
C ASN A 71 -2.89 -24.51 -15.28
N ASN A 72 -3.55 -24.96 -14.23
CA ASN A 72 -3.01 -25.93 -13.29
C ASN A 72 -3.22 -27.39 -13.71
N THR A 73 -3.80 -27.63 -14.90
CA THR A 73 -4.07 -28.96 -15.41
C THR A 73 -3.06 -29.40 -16.48
N SER A 74 -3.11 -30.63 -16.91
CA SER A 74 -2.32 -31.15 -18.03
C SER A 74 -2.94 -30.90 -19.40
N SER A 75 -4.21 -30.48 -19.47
CA SER A 75 -4.97 -30.29 -20.70
C SER A 75 -5.21 -28.84 -21.03
N ALA A 76 -5.20 -28.48 -22.28
CA ALA A 76 -5.52 -27.13 -22.71
C ALA A 76 -7.01 -26.82 -22.52
N PHE A 77 -7.30 -25.59 -22.07
CA PHE A 77 -8.65 -25.03 -22.00
C PHE A 77 -8.67 -23.53 -22.29
N THR A 78 -9.84 -22.95 -22.37
CA THR A 78 -10.00 -21.49 -22.51
C THR A 78 -10.18 -20.86 -21.13
N ALA A 79 -9.29 -19.93 -20.75
CA ALA A 79 -9.50 -19.05 -19.59
C ALA A 79 -10.49 -17.96 -20.00
N PHE A 80 -11.69 -18.00 -19.44
CA PHE A 80 -12.81 -17.15 -19.84
C PHE A 80 -13.26 -16.27 -18.69
N PRO A 81 -13.12 -14.92 -18.77
CA PRO A 81 -13.64 -14.01 -17.76
C PRO A 81 -15.17 -13.95 -17.84
N ALA A 82 -15.85 -14.20 -16.73
CA ALA A 82 -17.31 -14.26 -16.64
C ALA A 82 -17.92 -12.99 -16.05
N GLU A 83 -17.29 -12.45 -15.01
CA GLU A 83 -17.71 -11.21 -14.36
C GLU A 83 -16.47 -10.36 -13.99
N SER A 84 -16.62 -9.05 -14.00
CA SER A 84 -15.58 -8.15 -13.54
C SER A 84 -16.19 -6.79 -13.20
N ASN A 85 -15.68 -6.17 -12.12
CA ASN A 85 -15.89 -4.76 -11.86
C ASN A 85 -14.78 -3.85 -12.46
N LEU A 86 -13.89 -4.44 -13.29
CA LEU A 86 -12.84 -3.76 -14.03
C LEU A 86 -13.19 -3.68 -15.52
N SER A 87 -12.93 -2.54 -16.13
CA SER A 87 -12.99 -2.37 -17.58
C SER A 87 -11.85 -3.13 -18.27
N GLY A 88 -12.04 -3.51 -19.53
CA GLY A 88 -11.01 -4.19 -20.34
C GLY A 88 -10.90 -5.70 -20.09
N VAL A 89 -11.65 -6.25 -19.15
CA VAL A 89 -11.65 -7.70 -18.85
C VAL A 89 -12.68 -8.45 -19.67
N LEU A 90 -13.93 -7.94 -19.74
CA LEU A 90 -15.09 -8.60 -20.35
C LEU A 90 -15.43 -8.15 -21.77
N THR A 91 -14.63 -7.26 -22.37
CA THR A 91 -14.96 -6.70 -23.69
C THR A 91 -15.02 -7.77 -24.77
N THR A 92 -16.03 -7.73 -25.63
CA THR A 92 -16.19 -8.64 -26.77
C THR A 92 -15.20 -8.36 -27.91
N GLY A 93 -14.46 -7.23 -27.82
CA GLY A 93 -13.41 -6.85 -28.74
C GLY A 93 -12.01 -7.07 -28.18
N THR A 94 -10.99 -6.63 -28.89
CA THR A 94 -9.62 -6.55 -28.37
C THR A 94 -9.35 -5.14 -27.85
N PRO A 95 -8.69 -4.95 -26.68
CA PRO A 95 -8.13 -6.00 -25.85
C PRO A 95 -9.14 -6.56 -24.84
N ASN A 96 -9.03 -7.85 -24.52
CA ASN A 96 -9.74 -8.52 -23.45
C ASN A 96 -8.81 -9.56 -22.80
N CYS A 97 -9.18 -10.04 -21.62
CA CYS A 97 -8.35 -10.97 -20.87
C CYS A 97 -8.73 -12.44 -21.11
N ARG A 98 -9.59 -12.73 -22.10
CA ARG A 98 -9.87 -14.12 -22.50
C ARG A 98 -8.66 -14.70 -23.23
N TYR A 99 -8.26 -15.89 -22.87
CA TYR A 99 -7.20 -16.62 -23.55
C TYR A 99 -7.66 -18.02 -23.98
N GLU A 100 -7.63 -18.26 -25.29
CA GLU A 100 -8.05 -19.52 -25.88
C GLU A 100 -6.88 -20.51 -25.95
N ASN A 101 -7.17 -21.77 -25.69
CA ASN A 101 -6.17 -22.84 -25.76
C ASN A 101 -4.96 -22.60 -24.81
N LEU A 102 -5.21 -22.17 -23.59
CA LEU A 102 -4.16 -22.08 -22.56
C LEU A 102 -3.67 -23.51 -22.28
N ALA A 103 -2.46 -23.81 -22.73
CA ALA A 103 -1.89 -25.16 -22.60
C ALA A 103 -1.74 -25.57 -21.13
N GLY A 104 -1.77 -26.84 -20.86
CA GLY A 104 -1.55 -27.37 -19.51
C GLY A 104 -0.22 -26.90 -18.92
N GLY A 105 -0.25 -26.42 -17.69
CA GLY A 105 0.90 -25.86 -16.98
C GLY A 105 1.37 -24.49 -17.49
N ALA A 106 0.72 -23.91 -18.50
CA ALA A 106 1.11 -22.60 -19.05
C ALA A 106 0.47 -21.45 -18.32
N SER A 107 1.14 -20.29 -18.36
CA SER A 107 0.62 -19.02 -17.85
C SER A 107 0.45 -18.00 -18.97
N TYR A 108 -0.56 -17.15 -18.84
CA TYR A 108 -0.85 -16.05 -19.77
C TYR A 108 -1.04 -14.74 -19.03
N PRO A 109 -0.29 -13.68 -19.37
CA PRO A 109 -0.47 -12.36 -18.82
C PRO A 109 -1.53 -11.55 -19.57
N CYS A 110 -2.34 -10.79 -18.86
CA CYS A 110 -3.23 -9.76 -19.39
C CYS A 110 -3.08 -8.49 -18.58
N SER A 111 -2.85 -7.35 -19.23
CA SER A 111 -2.55 -6.07 -18.58
C SER A 111 -3.45 -4.92 -19.06
N THR A 112 -4.70 -5.21 -19.42
CA THR A 112 -5.63 -4.23 -19.97
C THR A 112 -6.75 -3.83 -19.02
N ALA A 113 -6.76 -4.37 -17.80
CA ALA A 113 -7.82 -4.12 -16.84
C ALA A 113 -7.62 -2.77 -16.14
N SER A 114 -8.70 -2.01 -15.99
CA SER A 114 -8.69 -0.73 -15.31
C SER A 114 -10.02 -0.42 -14.64
N HIS A 115 -9.97 0.46 -13.62
CA HIS A 115 -11.17 1.05 -13.02
C HIS A 115 -10.89 2.53 -12.76
N THR A 116 -11.80 3.39 -13.17
CA THR A 116 -11.75 4.81 -12.81
C THR A 116 -12.65 5.02 -11.60
N ILE A 117 -12.08 5.50 -10.51
CA ILE A 117 -12.77 5.74 -9.24
C ILE A 117 -13.93 6.71 -9.46
N THR A 118 -15.10 6.32 -9.01
CA THR A 118 -16.37 7.02 -9.20
C THR A 118 -16.89 7.63 -7.91
N ALA A 119 -17.96 8.43 -8.01
CA ALA A 119 -18.67 8.93 -6.84
C ALA A 119 -19.35 7.81 -6.03
N ASP A 120 -19.69 6.69 -6.68
CA ASP A 120 -20.27 5.54 -5.99
C ASP A 120 -19.20 4.82 -5.14
N ASP A 121 -17.95 4.71 -5.63
CA ASP A 121 -16.83 4.19 -4.88
C ASP A 121 -16.50 5.08 -3.67
N LEU A 122 -16.60 6.40 -3.85
CA LEU A 122 -16.47 7.35 -2.73
C LEU A 122 -17.56 7.14 -1.68
N THR A 123 -18.80 6.94 -2.11
CA THR A 123 -19.91 6.65 -1.19
C THR A 123 -19.70 5.31 -0.45
N ALA A 124 -19.08 4.34 -1.10
CA ALA A 124 -18.68 3.07 -0.50
C ALA A 124 -17.46 3.19 0.42
N GLY A 125 -16.65 4.26 0.29
CA GLY A 125 -15.43 4.53 1.04
C GLY A 125 -14.23 3.70 0.60
N SER A 126 -14.41 2.72 -0.29
CA SER A 126 -13.35 1.84 -0.77
C SER A 126 -13.74 1.17 -2.09
N PHE A 127 -12.72 0.72 -2.82
CA PHE A 127 -12.89 -0.10 -4.01
C PHE A 127 -12.03 -1.36 -3.90
N THR A 128 -12.65 -2.53 -4.12
CA THR A 128 -11.96 -3.83 -4.19
C THR A 128 -12.10 -4.38 -5.60
N PRO A 129 -11.00 -4.53 -6.36
CA PRO A 129 -11.06 -5.14 -7.68
C PRO A 129 -11.44 -6.62 -7.57
N ARG A 130 -12.40 -7.05 -8.38
CA ARG A 130 -12.89 -8.42 -8.38
C ARG A 130 -13.19 -8.89 -9.79
N THR A 131 -12.77 -10.09 -10.09
CA THR A 131 -13.09 -10.79 -11.34
C THR A 131 -13.50 -12.21 -11.04
N VAL A 132 -14.42 -12.74 -11.84
CA VAL A 132 -14.84 -14.15 -11.82
C VAL A 132 -14.51 -14.76 -13.16
N TRP A 133 -13.93 -15.93 -13.14
CA TRP A 133 -13.43 -16.65 -14.31
C TRP A 133 -14.05 -18.02 -14.43
N LYS A 134 -13.98 -18.57 -15.63
CA LYS A 134 -14.33 -19.94 -15.96
C LYS A 134 -13.20 -20.61 -16.74
N ALA A 135 -12.96 -21.87 -16.49
CA ALA A 135 -12.25 -22.74 -17.40
C ALA A 135 -13.29 -23.39 -18.34
N THR A 136 -13.13 -23.25 -19.65
CA THR A 136 -14.10 -23.76 -20.63
C THR A 136 -13.39 -24.56 -21.71
N SER A 137 -14.04 -25.62 -22.23
CA SER A 137 -13.50 -26.41 -23.34
C SER A 137 -13.78 -25.79 -24.72
N ASP A 138 -14.65 -24.78 -24.76
CA ASP A 138 -14.99 -24.05 -25.99
C ASP A 138 -14.61 -22.60 -25.93
N ARG A 139 -14.46 -22.01 -27.11
CA ARG A 139 -14.14 -20.58 -27.29
C ARG A 139 -15.25 -19.65 -26.80
N GLY A 140 -16.49 -20.11 -26.85
CA GLY A 140 -17.67 -19.31 -26.50
C GLY A 140 -17.95 -19.21 -25.01
N GLY A 141 -17.25 -19.95 -24.17
CA GLY A 141 -17.48 -19.99 -22.72
C GLY A 141 -18.78 -20.72 -22.33
N THR A 142 -19.32 -21.57 -23.22
CA THR A 142 -20.60 -22.27 -23.02
C THR A 142 -20.40 -23.66 -22.42
N GLN A 143 -19.27 -24.33 -22.73
CA GLN A 143 -18.92 -25.63 -22.19
C GLN A 143 -17.97 -25.46 -20.99
N VAL A 144 -18.55 -25.28 -19.83
CA VAL A 144 -17.86 -25.01 -18.60
C VAL A 144 -17.21 -26.26 -18.04
N LEU A 145 -15.92 -26.22 -17.77
CA LEU A 145 -15.14 -27.26 -17.07
C LEU A 145 -15.08 -26.92 -15.56
N GLN A 146 -14.87 -25.67 -15.23
CA GLN A 146 -14.95 -25.14 -13.87
C GLN A 146 -15.43 -23.69 -13.95
N ASP A 147 -16.31 -23.26 -13.05
CA ASP A 147 -16.80 -21.87 -12.96
C ASP A 147 -16.52 -21.27 -11.58
N ASN A 148 -16.93 -20.02 -11.43
CA ASN A 148 -16.84 -19.27 -10.17
C ASN A 148 -15.42 -19.17 -9.58
N ILE A 149 -14.41 -19.14 -10.43
CA ILE A 149 -13.01 -18.94 -10.02
C ILE A 149 -12.83 -17.44 -9.74
N VAL A 150 -12.75 -17.06 -8.47
CA VAL A 150 -12.72 -15.67 -8.04
C VAL A 150 -11.27 -15.20 -7.83
N SER A 151 -10.93 -14.07 -8.43
CA SER A 151 -9.69 -13.33 -8.14
C SER A 151 -10.04 -11.94 -7.63
N THR A 152 -9.42 -11.55 -6.53
CA THR A 152 -9.53 -10.21 -5.94
C THR A 152 -8.15 -9.62 -5.76
N GLY A 153 -8.01 -8.32 -5.98
CA GLY A 153 -6.80 -7.57 -5.60
C GLY A 153 -6.99 -6.83 -4.29
N ASP A 154 -5.98 -6.07 -3.92
CA ASP A 154 -5.99 -5.27 -2.69
C ASP A 154 -7.06 -4.18 -2.75
N THR A 155 -7.73 -3.97 -1.61
CA THR A 155 -8.72 -2.91 -1.46
C THR A 155 -8.02 -1.57 -1.33
N VAL A 156 -8.44 -0.58 -2.12
CA VAL A 156 -7.99 0.80 -2.00
C VAL A 156 -9.02 1.64 -1.22
N ILE A 157 -8.55 2.64 -0.50
CA ILE A 157 -9.39 3.58 0.25
C ILE A 157 -9.72 4.75 -0.69
N VAL A 158 -11.01 5.04 -0.85
CA VAL A 158 -11.47 6.17 -1.67
C VAL A 158 -11.71 7.37 -0.76
N LYS A 159 -10.98 8.46 -1.02
CA LYS A 159 -11.01 9.69 -0.25
C LYS A 159 -11.87 10.77 -0.93
N GLU A 160 -12.47 11.61 -0.11
CA GLU A 160 -13.12 12.84 -0.57
C GLU A 160 -12.10 13.86 -1.10
N GLY A 161 -12.56 14.69 -2.04
CA GLY A 161 -11.76 15.77 -2.62
C GLY A 161 -11.07 15.37 -3.92
N LYS A 162 -10.00 16.06 -4.24
CA LYS A 162 -9.15 15.77 -5.41
C LYS A 162 -7.80 15.30 -4.94
N ARG A 163 -7.18 14.42 -5.73
CA ARG A 163 -5.78 14.07 -5.50
C ARG A 163 -4.95 15.35 -5.43
N PRO A 164 -4.18 15.56 -4.36
CA PRO A 164 -3.30 16.71 -4.28
C PRO A 164 -2.32 16.71 -5.46
N ASP A 165 -2.17 17.88 -6.09
CA ASP A 165 -1.22 18.03 -7.18
C ASP A 165 0.21 18.09 -6.62
N PRO A 166 1.11 17.14 -6.94
CA PRO A 166 2.50 17.18 -6.49
C PRO A 166 3.22 18.47 -6.90
N ALA A 167 2.77 19.12 -8.01
CA ALA A 167 3.34 20.38 -8.47
C ALA A 167 2.99 21.58 -7.57
N THR A 168 2.05 21.43 -6.63
CA THR A 168 1.67 22.50 -5.69
C THR A 168 2.43 22.45 -4.37
N ILE A 169 3.38 21.52 -4.21
CA ILE A 169 4.24 21.46 -3.02
C ILE A 169 5.09 22.73 -2.96
N PRO A 170 5.01 23.54 -1.89
CA PRO A 170 5.83 24.72 -1.75
C PRO A 170 7.32 24.35 -1.56
N THR A 171 8.13 24.59 -2.57
CA THR A 171 9.57 24.29 -2.55
C THR A 171 10.44 25.48 -2.11
N ASP A 172 9.84 26.66 -1.98
CA ASP A 172 10.51 27.95 -1.77
C ASP A 172 10.44 28.50 -0.34
N ARG A 173 9.89 27.70 0.60
CA ARG A 173 9.78 28.12 1.99
C ARG A 173 11.06 27.83 2.77
N ALA A 174 11.59 28.85 3.44
CA ALA A 174 12.73 28.68 4.32
C ALA A 174 12.34 27.91 5.59
N ASP A 175 13.13 26.90 5.95
CA ASP A 175 12.94 26.16 7.20
C ASP A 175 13.04 27.10 8.40
N GLY A 176 12.03 27.04 9.28
CA GLY A 176 11.94 27.83 10.48
C GLY A 176 11.31 29.22 10.30
N GLU A 177 10.96 29.63 9.09
CA GLU A 177 10.22 30.87 8.87
C GLU A 177 8.81 30.75 9.46
N ALA A 178 8.45 31.72 10.32
CA ALA A 178 7.21 31.71 11.05
C ALA A 178 6.12 32.55 10.37
N VAL A 179 4.90 32.00 10.33
CA VAL A 179 3.68 32.69 9.91
C VAL A 179 2.82 32.93 11.13
N ARG A 180 2.34 34.16 11.32
CA ARG A 180 1.44 34.51 12.40
C ARG A 180 -0.01 34.24 11.99
N LEU A 181 -0.68 33.36 12.71
CA LEU A 181 -2.09 33.00 12.43
C LEU A 181 -3.07 33.85 13.21
N ALA A 182 -2.74 34.26 14.44
CA ALA A 182 -3.59 35.10 15.26
C ALA A 182 -2.76 35.94 16.26
N THR A 183 -3.23 37.15 16.54
CA THR A 183 -2.64 38.01 17.53
C THR A 183 -3.70 38.88 18.21
N ALA A 184 -3.62 39.05 19.51
CA ALA A 184 -4.48 39.92 20.29
C ALA A 184 -4.44 41.38 19.80
N ARG A 185 -3.37 41.81 19.16
CA ARG A 185 -3.20 43.20 18.67
C ARG A 185 -4.05 43.52 17.45
N GLN A 186 -4.40 42.52 16.62
CA GLN A 186 -5.23 42.71 15.43
C GLN A 186 -6.62 43.21 15.78
N ASN A 187 -7.14 42.80 16.95
CA ASN A 187 -8.46 43.13 17.44
C ASN A 187 -8.45 44.17 18.56
N LEU A 188 -7.44 45.07 18.58
CA LEU A 188 -7.31 46.13 19.56
C LEU A 188 -7.27 45.65 21.03
N GLY A 189 -6.83 44.36 21.25
CA GLY A 189 -6.73 43.78 22.58
C GLY A 189 -8.05 43.31 23.20
N THR A 190 -9.09 43.15 22.41
CA THR A 190 -10.38 42.61 22.87
C THR A 190 -10.42 41.08 22.97
N GLU A 191 -9.47 40.41 22.35
CA GLU A 191 -9.36 38.96 22.33
C GLU A 191 -7.92 38.51 22.51
N CYS A 192 -7.75 37.33 23.06
CA CYS A 192 -6.48 36.61 23.13
C CYS A 192 -6.63 35.25 22.42
N TYR A 193 -5.53 34.71 21.99
CA TYR A 193 -5.53 33.43 21.32
C TYR A 193 -4.54 32.48 22.02
N ARG A 194 -5.02 31.26 22.34
CA ARG A 194 -4.23 30.27 23.06
C ARG A 194 -4.58 28.85 22.63
N ILE A 195 -3.83 27.89 23.14
CA ILE A 195 -4.14 26.46 23.13
C ILE A 195 -4.22 25.90 21.71
N PRO A 196 -3.06 25.74 21.04
CA PRO A 196 -3.02 25.26 19.66
C PRO A 196 -3.39 23.78 19.55
N ALA A 197 -4.16 23.44 18.51
CA ALA A 197 -4.40 22.12 17.99
C ALA A 197 -4.07 22.09 16.49
N PHE A 198 -3.46 21.02 16.01
CA PHE A 198 -2.90 21.00 14.68
C PHE A 198 -3.01 19.62 14.06
N ALA A 199 -3.50 19.54 12.83
CA ALA A 199 -3.61 18.29 12.07
C ALA A 199 -3.46 18.54 10.56
N GLU A 200 -3.12 17.52 9.82
CA GLU A 200 -3.33 17.43 8.39
C GLU A 200 -4.64 16.72 8.11
N ALA A 201 -5.46 17.29 7.24
CA ALA A 201 -6.67 16.67 6.74
C ALA A 201 -6.33 15.62 5.66
N PRO A 202 -7.20 14.65 5.39
CA PRO A 202 -6.95 13.59 4.41
C PRO A 202 -6.59 14.08 2.99
N ASN A 203 -7.06 15.26 2.62
CA ASN A 203 -6.74 15.88 1.32
C ASN A 203 -5.44 16.72 1.33
N GLY A 204 -4.66 16.68 2.40
CA GLY A 204 -3.42 17.45 2.53
C GLY A 204 -3.61 18.91 2.98
N TRP A 205 -4.82 19.34 3.34
CA TRP A 205 -5.00 20.66 3.94
C TRP A 205 -4.51 20.66 5.38
N ILE A 206 -3.96 21.78 5.80
CA ILE A 206 -3.45 21.94 7.15
C ILE A 206 -4.48 22.67 8.00
N LEU A 207 -4.87 22.06 9.12
CA LEU A 207 -5.86 22.57 10.05
C LEU A 207 -5.17 23.11 11.32
N ALA A 208 -5.47 24.32 11.70
CA ALA A 208 -4.98 24.96 12.91
C ALA A 208 -6.17 25.48 13.72
N ALA A 209 -6.52 24.82 14.83
CA ALA A 209 -7.53 25.28 15.76
C ALA A 209 -6.89 25.81 17.04
N PHE A 210 -7.58 26.76 17.68
CA PHE A 210 -7.12 27.37 18.92
C PHE A 210 -8.27 28.05 19.64
N ASP A 211 -8.08 28.36 20.94
CA ASP A 211 -9.00 29.17 21.70
C ASP A 211 -8.94 30.62 21.25
N GLN A 212 -10.11 31.22 21.00
CA GLN A 212 -10.31 32.65 21.02
C GLN A 212 -10.91 33.04 22.37
N ARG A 213 -10.20 33.81 23.17
CA ARG A 213 -10.56 34.16 24.54
C ARG A 213 -10.90 35.63 24.65
N PRO A 214 -12.05 36.03 25.22
CA PRO A 214 -12.40 37.41 25.37
C PRO A 214 -11.47 38.14 26.34
N ASN A 215 -11.09 39.38 26.00
CA ASN A 215 -10.34 40.28 26.84
C ASN A 215 -11.06 41.63 26.95
N THR A 216 -12.18 41.63 27.68
CA THR A 216 -12.98 42.83 27.93
C THR A 216 -12.69 43.43 29.29
N ALA A 217 -11.49 43.21 29.84
CA ALA A 217 -11.11 43.81 31.13
C ALA A 217 -11.23 45.32 31.10
N MET A 218 -12.08 45.89 31.94
CA MET A 218 -12.23 47.31 32.09
C MET A 218 -11.13 47.87 32.96
N ALA A 219 -10.85 49.18 32.85
CA ALA A 219 -9.85 49.87 33.65
C ALA A 219 -10.11 49.74 35.17
N ASN A 220 -11.29 49.42 35.60
CA ASN A 220 -11.66 49.12 36.98
C ASN A 220 -11.49 47.67 37.41
N GLY A 221 -10.89 46.81 36.55
CA GLY A 221 -10.73 45.38 36.84
C GLY A 221 -11.96 44.51 36.65
N SER A 222 -13.07 45.09 36.22
CA SER A 222 -14.29 44.34 35.89
C SER A 222 -14.23 43.87 34.40
N GLY A 223 -14.86 42.76 34.08
CA GLY A 223 -14.92 42.23 32.72
C GLY A 223 -14.27 40.84 32.60
N VAL A 224 -14.27 40.31 31.38
CA VAL A 224 -13.72 38.98 31.06
C VAL A 224 -12.28 39.14 30.64
N LYS A 225 -11.39 38.36 31.20
CA LYS A 225 -9.98 38.28 30.83
C LYS A 225 -9.69 37.01 30.01
N CYS A 226 -8.56 36.95 29.34
CA CYS A 226 -8.04 35.88 28.54
C CYS A 226 -7.76 34.57 29.32
N TRP A 227 -8.62 34.17 30.23
CA TRP A 227 -8.43 33.04 31.14
C TRP A 227 -9.03 31.75 30.58
N ASP A 228 -8.64 30.66 31.22
CA ASP A 228 -9.17 29.33 30.96
C ASP A 228 -10.68 29.25 31.29
N ALA A 229 -11.33 28.14 30.95
CA ALA A 229 -12.70 27.85 31.36
C ALA A 229 -12.90 28.14 32.86
N PRO A 230 -14.01 28.74 33.26
CA PRO A 230 -15.30 28.83 32.56
C PRO A 230 -15.55 30.17 31.83
N GLN A 231 -14.59 30.73 31.17
CA GLN A 231 -14.83 31.94 30.37
C GLN A 231 -15.61 31.61 29.09
N PRO A 232 -16.23 32.61 28.45
CA PRO A 232 -16.99 32.40 27.20
C PRO A 232 -16.05 32.30 25.99
N ASN A 233 -15.04 31.42 26.12
CA ASN A 233 -14.07 31.15 25.08
C ASN A 233 -14.75 30.44 23.90
N SER A 234 -14.17 30.58 22.72
CA SER A 234 -14.63 29.94 21.48
C SER A 234 -13.53 29.11 20.88
N ILE A 235 -13.90 28.02 20.22
CA ILE A 235 -12.96 27.31 19.36
C ILE A 235 -13.04 27.92 17.96
N VAL A 236 -11.90 28.40 17.48
CA VAL A 236 -11.74 28.93 16.13
C VAL A 236 -10.68 28.14 15.39
N GLN A 237 -10.74 28.18 14.05
CA GLN A 237 -9.73 27.54 13.21
C GLN A 237 -9.36 28.41 12.02
N ARG A 238 -8.20 28.12 11.43
CA ARG A 238 -7.77 28.49 10.08
C ARG A 238 -7.36 27.25 9.31
N ILE A 239 -7.56 27.29 8.00
CA ILE A 239 -7.17 26.22 7.09
C ILE A 239 -6.15 26.78 6.11
N SER A 240 -5.05 26.06 5.89
CA SER A 240 -4.17 26.27 4.77
C SER A 240 -4.38 25.19 3.72
N LYS A 241 -4.56 25.62 2.46
CA LYS A 241 -4.77 24.76 1.31
C LYS A 241 -3.54 24.68 0.40
N ASP A 242 -2.44 25.29 0.82
CA ASP A 242 -1.21 25.51 0.05
C ASP A 242 0.08 25.23 0.84
N GLY A 243 0.04 24.28 1.76
CA GLY A 243 1.17 23.87 2.58
C GLY A 243 1.60 24.90 3.63
N GLY A 244 0.67 25.72 4.10
CA GLY A 244 0.92 26.72 5.14
C GLY A 244 1.44 28.07 4.64
N LYS A 245 1.45 28.32 3.32
CA LYS A 245 1.82 29.62 2.73
C LYS A 245 0.77 30.67 3.00
N SER A 246 -0.49 30.33 2.82
CA SER A 246 -1.64 31.19 3.13
C SER A 246 -2.67 30.46 3.98
N TRP A 247 -3.50 31.23 4.66
CA TRP A 247 -4.47 30.70 5.61
C TRP A 247 -5.81 31.41 5.44
N THR A 248 -6.92 30.66 5.55
CA THR A 248 -8.26 31.23 5.54
C THR A 248 -8.43 32.26 6.66
N PRO A 249 -9.40 33.18 6.58
CA PRO A 249 -9.87 33.92 7.74
C PRO A 249 -10.21 33.01 8.91
N ILE A 250 -10.21 33.57 10.14
CA ILE A 250 -10.66 32.82 11.33
C ILE A 250 -12.13 32.41 11.14
N GLN A 251 -12.41 31.11 11.38
CA GLN A 251 -13.73 30.51 11.34
C GLN A 251 -14.07 29.97 12.72
N TYR A 252 -15.35 30.09 13.13
CA TYR A 252 -15.82 29.49 14.37
C TYR A 252 -16.19 28.04 14.16
N VAL A 253 -15.60 27.16 14.97
CA VAL A 253 -16.04 25.75 15.10
C VAL A 253 -17.10 25.64 16.19
N ALA A 254 -16.86 26.31 17.35
CA ALA A 254 -17.80 26.38 18.44
C ALA A 254 -17.70 27.78 19.09
N GLN A 255 -18.75 28.54 19.02
CA GLN A 255 -18.78 29.93 19.50
C GLN A 255 -19.31 30.03 20.94
N GLY A 256 -18.50 30.54 21.84
CA GLY A 256 -18.89 30.84 23.21
C GLY A 256 -19.83 32.05 23.30
N LYS A 257 -20.54 32.15 24.42
CA LYS A 257 -21.52 33.19 24.68
C LYS A 257 -21.36 33.79 26.09
N ASN A 258 -21.28 35.08 26.19
CA ASN A 258 -21.09 35.74 27.48
C ASN A 258 -22.42 35.94 28.27
N ALA A 259 -23.48 36.42 27.64
CA ALA A 259 -24.75 36.70 28.25
C ALA A 259 -25.92 36.48 27.27
N PRO A 260 -27.19 36.26 27.73
CA PRO A 260 -27.62 36.15 29.13
C PRO A 260 -27.20 34.84 29.81
N GLU A 261 -26.96 33.76 29.10
CA GLU A 261 -26.57 32.46 29.67
C GLU A 261 -25.16 32.13 29.19
N ARG A 262 -24.17 32.46 30.04
CA ARG A 262 -22.76 32.23 29.69
C ARG A 262 -22.46 30.76 29.50
N TYR A 263 -21.72 30.45 28.44
CA TYR A 263 -21.03 29.20 28.19
C TYR A 263 -19.79 29.44 27.30
N GLY A 264 -18.86 28.53 27.35
CA GLY A 264 -17.64 28.61 26.54
C GLY A 264 -17.08 27.25 26.18
N TYR A 265 -16.17 27.24 25.22
CA TYR A 265 -15.47 26.08 24.70
C TYR A 265 -13.96 26.35 24.74
N SER A 266 -13.18 25.35 25.15
CA SER A 266 -11.72 25.49 25.27
C SER A 266 -10.98 24.16 25.02
N ASP A 267 -9.69 24.23 24.81
CA ASP A 267 -8.78 23.10 24.72
C ASP A 267 -9.03 22.17 23.51
N PRO A 268 -8.94 22.69 22.27
CA PRO A 268 -9.19 21.90 21.08
C PRO A 268 -8.11 20.81 20.87
N SER A 269 -8.53 19.64 20.37
CA SER A 269 -7.60 18.55 20.00
C SER A 269 -8.17 17.75 18.84
N TYR A 270 -7.41 17.64 17.75
CA TYR A 270 -7.80 16.86 16.57
C TYR A 270 -7.53 15.37 16.74
N VAL A 271 -8.38 14.55 16.15
CA VAL A 271 -8.11 13.15 15.81
C VAL A 271 -8.57 12.94 14.38
N VAL A 272 -7.68 12.48 13.53
CA VAL A 272 -8.01 12.16 12.13
C VAL A 272 -8.15 10.64 12.03
N ASP A 273 -9.29 10.19 11.53
CA ASP A 273 -9.48 8.81 11.13
C ASP A 273 -9.06 8.67 9.67
N GLU A 274 -7.87 8.17 9.45
CA GLU A 274 -7.30 8.03 8.12
C GLU A 274 -7.99 6.94 7.29
N GLU A 275 -8.72 6.01 7.94
CA GLU A 275 -9.44 4.95 7.25
C GLU A 275 -10.77 5.43 6.66
N THR A 276 -11.45 6.36 7.34
CA THR A 276 -12.74 6.91 6.86
C THR A 276 -12.64 8.32 6.30
N GLY A 277 -11.53 9.00 6.60
CA GLY A 277 -11.35 10.42 6.27
C GLY A 277 -12.13 11.37 7.20
N GLU A 278 -12.83 10.88 8.22
CA GLU A 278 -13.55 11.72 9.18
C GLU A 278 -12.56 12.35 10.17
N ILE A 279 -12.72 13.64 10.41
CA ILE A 279 -11.90 14.40 11.35
C ILE A 279 -12.75 14.70 12.57
N PHE A 280 -12.22 14.38 13.75
CA PHE A 280 -12.83 14.72 15.03
C PHE A 280 -12.08 15.86 15.68
N LEU A 281 -12.82 16.80 16.28
CA LEU A 281 -12.25 17.85 17.10
C LEU A 281 -12.91 17.80 18.49
N PHE A 282 -12.11 17.48 19.48
CA PHE A 282 -12.49 17.41 20.89
C PHE A 282 -12.22 18.72 21.57
N PHE A 283 -13.07 19.11 22.51
CA PHE A 283 -12.89 20.28 23.37
C PHE A 283 -13.79 20.19 24.60
N VAL A 284 -13.59 21.08 25.55
CA VAL A 284 -14.49 21.19 26.70
C VAL A 284 -15.65 22.13 26.43
N HIS A 285 -16.78 21.86 27.06
CA HIS A 285 -17.90 22.77 27.15
C HIS A 285 -18.11 23.15 28.63
N SER A 286 -18.02 24.43 28.94
CA SER A 286 -18.11 24.94 30.30
C SER A 286 -19.21 25.98 30.44
N TYR A 287 -19.83 26.00 31.60
CA TYR A 287 -20.83 27.02 31.96
C TYR A 287 -20.34 27.86 33.17
N ASN A 288 -20.48 27.33 34.39
CA ASN A 288 -20.20 28.03 35.62
C ASN A 288 -18.85 27.65 36.23
N LYS A 289 -18.32 26.50 35.85
CA LYS A 289 -17.17 25.89 36.46
C LYS A 289 -16.11 25.51 35.42
N GLY A 290 -14.83 25.74 35.79
CA GLY A 290 -13.66 25.23 35.08
C GLY A 290 -13.15 23.92 35.71
N PHE A 291 -11.94 23.50 35.29
CA PHE A 291 -11.37 22.20 35.67
C PHE A 291 -11.23 22.00 37.19
N ALA A 292 -10.75 23.02 37.91
CA ALA A 292 -10.50 22.91 39.34
C ALA A 292 -11.79 22.79 40.19
N ASP A 293 -12.84 23.49 39.76
CA ASP A 293 -14.06 23.72 40.52
C ASP A 293 -15.28 22.94 40.04
N SER A 294 -15.12 22.14 38.98
CA SER A 294 -16.16 21.27 38.45
C SER A 294 -16.60 20.24 39.50
N GLN A 295 -17.88 19.91 39.46
CA GLN A 295 -18.52 18.94 40.34
C GLN A 295 -18.65 17.59 39.71
N LEU A 296 -18.94 16.56 40.52
CA LEU A 296 -19.36 15.25 40.03
C LEU A 296 -20.67 15.39 39.22
N GLY A 297 -20.75 14.61 38.14
CA GLY A 297 -21.94 14.54 37.32
C GLY A 297 -21.62 14.25 35.85
N VAL A 298 -22.65 13.80 35.14
CA VAL A 298 -22.58 13.47 33.71
C VAL A 298 -23.79 14.00 32.95
N ASP A 299 -24.69 14.68 33.64
CA ASP A 299 -25.89 15.28 33.04
C ASP A 299 -25.51 16.54 32.26
N GLU A 300 -25.73 16.52 30.94
CA GLU A 300 -25.41 17.61 30.02
C GLU A 300 -26.01 18.96 30.43
N SER A 301 -27.16 18.94 31.12
CA SER A 301 -27.79 20.14 31.61
C SER A 301 -27.16 20.74 32.87
N ASN A 302 -26.28 19.99 33.55
CA ASN A 302 -25.65 20.42 34.79
C ASN A 302 -24.57 21.47 34.54
N ARG A 303 -24.91 22.72 34.78
CA ARG A 303 -24.03 23.88 34.56
C ARG A 303 -22.80 23.94 35.51
N ASN A 304 -22.73 23.09 36.52
CA ASN A 304 -21.58 23.02 37.43
C ASN A 304 -20.59 21.89 37.09
N VAL A 305 -20.82 21.18 36.00
CA VAL A 305 -19.96 20.16 35.48
C VAL A 305 -19.20 20.72 34.25
N LEU A 306 -17.95 20.33 34.12
CA LEU A 306 -17.15 20.56 32.92
C LEU A 306 -17.38 19.39 31.97
N HIS A 307 -17.98 19.66 30.83
CA HIS A 307 -18.39 18.65 29.87
C HIS A 307 -17.34 18.38 28.82
N ALA A 308 -17.24 17.12 28.38
CA ALA A 308 -16.40 16.68 27.27
C ALA A 308 -17.26 16.59 26.02
N VAL A 309 -16.88 17.31 24.97
CA VAL A 309 -17.64 17.33 23.72
C VAL A 309 -16.73 17.05 22.52
N VAL A 310 -17.35 16.56 21.45
CA VAL A 310 -16.69 16.30 20.16
C VAL A 310 -17.57 16.75 19.01
N VAL A 311 -16.96 17.32 17.98
CA VAL A 311 -17.56 17.58 16.67
C VAL A 311 -16.81 16.79 15.62
N SER A 312 -17.44 16.50 14.49
CA SER A 312 -16.79 15.84 13.36
C SER A 312 -16.97 16.61 12.06
N SER A 313 -16.02 16.43 11.16
CA SER A 313 -16.03 16.96 9.79
C SER A 313 -15.78 15.83 8.81
N LYS A 314 -16.49 15.85 7.66
CA LYS A 314 -16.34 14.93 6.53
C LYS A 314 -15.92 15.65 5.25
N ASP A 315 -15.62 16.93 5.35
CA ASP A 315 -15.21 17.81 4.26
C ASP A 315 -13.86 18.50 4.54
N ASN A 316 -12.96 17.75 5.17
CA ASN A 316 -11.61 18.21 5.49
C ASN A 316 -11.55 19.46 6.37
N GLY A 317 -12.50 19.61 7.29
CA GLY A 317 -12.54 20.69 8.25
C GLY A 317 -13.23 21.95 7.76
N GLU A 318 -13.86 21.97 6.57
CA GLU A 318 -14.62 23.15 6.12
C GLU A 318 -15.89 23.37 6.93
N THR A 319 -16.61 22.30 7.24
CA THR A 319 -17.78 22.37 8.11
C THR A 319 -17.72 21.33 9.23
N TRP A 320 -18.45 21.60 10.28
CA TRP A 320 -18.45 20.79 11.50
C TRP A 320 -19.86 20.40 11.91
N SER A 321 -20.00 19.19 12.44
CA SER A 321 -21.25 18.73 13.08
C SER A 321 -21.59 19.62 14.29
N LYS A 322 -22.81 19.48 14.78
CA LYS A 322 -23.12 20.02 16.11
C LYS A 322 -22.30 19.30 17.18
N PRO A 323 -21.92 20.00 18.27
CA PRO A 323 -21.25 19.37 19.41
C PRO A 323 -22.06 18.20 19.96
N ARG A 324 -21.41 17.07 20.15
CA ARG A 324 -21.94 15.88 20.83
C ARG A 324 -21.29 15.78 22.21
N ASP A 325 -22.09 15.79 23.26
CA ASP A 325 -21.59 15.51 24.61
C ASP A 325 -21.27 14.02 24.76
N ILE A 326 -20.06 13.71 25.20
CA ILE A 326 -19.56 12.37 25.47
C ILE A 326 -19.19 12.18 26.95
N THR A 327 -19.57 13.13 27.80
CA THR A 327 -19.21 13.12 29.23
C THR A 327 -19.65 11.84 29.91
N ALA A 328 -20.89 11.41 29.69
CA ALA A 328 -21.42 10.17 30.27
C ALA A 328 -20.66 8.92 29.78
N ASP A 329 -20.39 8.87 28.47
CA ASP A 329 -19.74 7.72 27.82
C ASP A 329 -18.32 7.50 28.40
N ILE A 330 -17.52 8.58 28.46
CA ILE A 330 -16.12 8.49 28.91
C ILE A 330 -15.96 8.50 30.42
N THR A 331 -17.04 8.78 31.19
CA THR A 331 -16.98 8.75 32.67
C THR A 331 -17.54 7.45 33.24
N LYS A 332 -18.08 6.58 32.38
CA LYS A 332 -18.72 5.34 32.78
C LYS A 332 -17.83 4.51 33.70
N GLY A 333 -18.34 4.20 34.89
CA GLY A 333 -17.61 3.49 35.95
C GLY A 333 -16.78 4.37 36.89
N TYR A 334 -16.71 5.69 36.61
CA TYR A 334 -15.98 6.68 37.40
C TYR A 334 -16.85 7.88 37.82
N GLU A 335 -18.16 7.78 37.73
CA GLU A 335 -19.13 8.84 37.96
C GLU A 335 -19.02 9.46 39.37
N ASN A 336 -18.60 8.64 40.35
CA ASN A 336 -18.40 9.06 41.74
C ASN A 336 -16.95 9.48 42.06
N GLU A 337 -16.06 9.42 41.07
CA GLU A 337 -14.64 9.71 41.26
C GLU A 337 -14.18 10.92 40.46
N TRP A 338 -14.57 11.03 39.19
CA TRP A 338 -14.11 12.09 38.32
C TRP A 338 -15.02 13.32 38.41
N LYS A 339 -14.55 14.36 39.05
CA LYS A 339 -15.26 15.64 39.14
C LYS A 339 -15.05 16.53 37.93
N SER A 340 -13.95 16.35 37.19
CA SER A 340 -13.66 17.15 35.99
C SER A 340 -12.88 16.33 34.96
N ARG A 341 -12.94 16.76 33.71
CA ARG A 341 -12.22 16.17 32.58
C ARG A 341 -12.07 17.20 31.47
N PHE A 342 -10.94 17.15 30.78
CA PHE A 342 -10.75 17.91 29.54
C PHE A 342 -9.89 17.14 28.55
N ALA A 343 -10.19 17.31 27.26
CA ALA A 343 -9.32 16.84 26.18
C ALA A 343 -8.01 17.62 26.22
N THR A 344 -6.88 16.93 26.26
CA THR A 344 -5.59 17.62 26.27
C THR A 344 -5.27 18.13 24.88
N SER A 345 -5.22 19.46 24.73
CA SER A 345 -5.16 20.15 23.46
C SER A 345 -3.99 19.73 22.57
N GLY A 346 -4.19 19.75 21.25
CA GLY A 346 -3.19 19.39 20.27
C GLY A 346 -3.70 18.37 19.24
N ALA A 347 -3.22 17.15 19.33
CA ALA A 347 -3.73 16.04 18.55
C ALA A 347 -3.69 14.72 19.33
N GLY A 348 -4.67 13.84 19.06
CA GLY A 348 -4.62 12.42 19.33
C GLY A 348 -4.08 11.66 18.13
N ILE A 349 -4.24 10.34 18.12
CA ILE A 349 -3.66 9.45 17.11
C ILE A 349 -4.65 8.39 16.64
N GLN A 350 -4.41 7.82 15.46
CA GLN A 350 -4.92 6.52 15.04
C GLN A 350 -3.79 5.50 15.09
N LEU A 351 -4.04 4.34 15.70
CA LEU A 351 -3.05 3.27 15.78
C LEU A 351 -2.91 2.59 14.42
N LYS A 352 -1.66 2.35 14.02
CA LYS A 352 -1.29 1.77 12.71
C LYS A 352 -0.86 0.32 12.78
N TYR A 353 -0.49 -0.19 13.98
CA TYR A 353 0.20 -1.45 14.14
C TYR A 353 -0.58 -2.45 14.98
N GLY A 354 -0.29 -3.73 14.71
CA GLY A 354 -0.70 -4.85 15.53
C GLY A 354 -2.23 -4.98 15.71
N LYS A 355 -2.59 -5.55 16.85
CA LYS A 355 -3.98 -5.93 17.18
C LYS A 355 -4.98 -4.76 17.25
N TYR A 356 -4.51 -3.57 17.58
CA TYR A 356 -5.34 -2.39 17.82
C TYR A 356 -5.29 -1.39 16.66
N LYS A 357 -4.79 -1.81 15.51
CA LYS A 357 -4.79 -1.00 14.29
C LYS A 357 -6.18 -0.46 13.99
N GLY A 358 -6.25 0.81 13.60
CA GLY A 358 -7.50 1.54 13.34
C GLY A 358 -8.11 2.22 14.57
N ARG A 359 -7.69 1.86 15.80
CA ARG A 359 -8.17 2.51 17.02
C ARG A 359 -7.80 3.98 17.05
N LEU A 360 -8.80 4.84 17.28
CA LEU A 360 -8.62 6.26 17.52
C LEU A 360 -8.38 6.51 19.02
N ILE A 361 -7.43 7.37 19.36
CA ILE A 361 -7.12 7.71 20.76
C ILE A 361 -7.02 9.22 20.92
N GLN A 362 -7.82 9.77 21.84
CA GLN A 362 -7.72 11.13 22.36
C GLN A 362 -7.33 11.11 23.83
N GLN A 363 -6.36 11.92 24.23
CA GLN A 363 -5.91 12.01 25.61
C GLN A 363 -6.74 13.00 26.42
N TYR A 364 -7.00 12.64 27.66
CA TYR A 364 -7.71 13.45 28.64
C TYR A 364 -6.90 13.59 29.93
N ALA A 365 -7.06 14.73 30.59
CA ALA A 365 -6.72 14.88 32.00
C ALA A 365 -8.01 14.88 32.81
N VAL A 366 -8.03 14.13 33.92
CA VAL A 366 -9.19 14.02 34.82
C VAL A 366 -8.85 14.48 36.21
N GLY A 367 -9.69 15.35 36.76
CA GLY A 367 -9.66 15.79 38.15
C GLY A 367 -10.46 14.80 39.01
N ARG A 368 -9.82 14.24 40.03
CA ARG A 368 -10.40 13.22 40.90
C ARG A 368 -10.88 13.82 42.22
N THR A 369 -11.86 13.18 42.83
CA THR A 369 -12.31 13.56 44.20
C THR A 369 -11.27 13.28 45.27
N THR A 370 -10.45 12.26 45.03
CA THR A 370 -9.34 11.85 45.95
C THR A 370 -8.09 11.59 45.11
N GLY A 371 -6.94 11.93 45.69
CA GLY A 371 -5.65 11.76 45.02
C GLY A 371 -5.34 12.82 43.99
N SER A 372 -4.31 12.60 43.20
CA SER A 372 -3.86 13.50 42.13
C SER A 372 -4.69 13.35 40.88
N ASN A 373 -4.71 14.38 40.04
CA ASN A 373 -5.22 14.28 38.69
C ASN A 373 -4.52 13.14 37.94
N ALA A 374 -5.25 12.52 37.02
CA ALA A 374 -4.79 11.38 36.24
C ALA A 374 -4.88 11.68 34.75
N ALA A 375 -4.07 10.99 33.96
CA ALA A 375 -4.18 10.94 32.52
C ALA A 375 -5.05 9.73 32.12
N VAL A 376 -5.85 9.91 31.06
CA VAL A 376 -6.74 8.86 30.55
C VAL A 376 -6.72 8.88 29.04
N SER A 377 -6.60 7.71 28.42
CA SER A 377 -6.87 7.55 26.99
C SER A 377 -8.36 7.32 26.79
N VAL A 378 -8.99 8.17 26.01
CA VAL A 378 -10.34 7.98 25.48
C VAL A 378 -10.18 7.45 24.06
N TYR A 379 -10.82 6.34 23.77
CA TYR A 379 -10.61 5.65 22.50
C TYR A 379 -11.90 5.19 21.84
N SER A 380 -11.84 4.99 20.54
CA SER A 380 -12.90 4.41 19.70
C SER A 380 -12.33 3.29 18.84
N ASP A 381 -13.06 2.17 18.79
CA ASP A 381 -12.79 1.02 17.93
C ASP A 381 -13.82 0.92 16.78
N ASP A 382 -14.64 1.95 16.59
CA ASP A 382 -15.74 1.97 15.63
C ASP A 382 -15.81 3.28 14.82
N HIS A 383 -14.63 3.83 14.53
CA HIS A 383 -14.48 5.07 13.74
C HIS A 383 -15.23 6.27 14.36
N GLY A 384 -15.09 6.47 15.67
CA GLY A 384 -15.64 7.62 16.39
C GLY A 384 -17.13 7.60 16.63
N LYS A 385 -17.84 6.51 16.32
CA LYS A 385 -19.28 6.37 16.62
C LYS A 385 -19.51 6.33 18.11
N THR A 386 -18.67 5.56 18.83
CA THR A 386 -18.67 5.50 20.29
C THR A 386 -17.28 5.79 20.85
N TRP A 387 -17.24 6.37 22.05
CA TRP A 387 -16.02 6.68 22.77
C TRP A 387 -16.07 6.09 24.17
N GLN A 388 -14.97 5.55 24.64
CA GLN A 388 -14.87 4.99 25.99
C GLN A 388 -13.51 5.30 26.60
N ALA A 389 -13.45 5.37 27.93
CA ALA A 389 -12.21 5.61 28.65
C ALA A 389 -11.46 4.31 28.97
N GLY A 390 -10.15 4.37 28.84
CA GLY A 390 -9.25 3.41 29.49
C GLY A 390 -9.13 3.67 30.98
N ASN A 391 -8.28 2.90 31.65
CA ASN A 391 -8.04 3.06 33.07
C ASN A 391 -7.19 4.30 33.37
N PRO A 392 -7.49 5.06 34.45
CA PRO A 392 -6.73 6.25 34.79
C PRO A 392 -5.28 5.91 35.19
N VAL A 393 -4.36 6.65 34.61
CA VAL A 393 -2.93 6.56 34.94
C VAL A 393 -2.69 7.41 36.20
N THR A 394 -2.39 6.72 37.28
CA THR A 394 -2.24 7.30 38.61
C THR A 394 -0.83 7.08 39.17
N GLY A 395 -0.59 7.46 40.43
CA GLY A 395 0.70 7.29 41.13
C GLY A 395 1.58 8.53 41.11
N MET A 396 1.44 9.36 40.07
CA MET A 396 2.01 10.72 39.98
C MET A 396 0.92 11.69 39.52
N LEU A 397 1.08 12.99 39.81
CA LEU A 397 0.20 14.03 39.29
C LEU A 397 0.38 14.10 37.78
N MET A 398 -0.68 13.84 37.03
CA MET A 398 -0.72 13.93 35.57
C MET A 398 -1.50 15.18 35.18
N ASP A 399 -1.17 15.76 34.04
CA ASP A 399 -1.82 16.94 33.47
C ASP A 399 -1.95 16.75 31.96
N GLU A 400 -1.82 17.80 31.17
CA GLU A 400 -1.86 17.72 29.71
C GLU A 400 -0.88 16.68 29.19
N ASN A 401 -1.42 15.72 28.45
CA ASN A 401 -0.68 14.55 28.02
C ASN A 401 -0.95 14.18 26.57
N LYS A 402 -0.03 13.50 25.96
CA LYS A 402 -0.10 13.01 24.59
C LYS A 402 0.26 11.54 24.56
N VAL A 403 -0.11 10.91 23.46
CA VAL A 403 0.35 9.55 23.17
C VAL A 403 1.03 9.50 21.81
N VAL A 404 1.92 8.53 21.68
CA VAL A 404 2.50 8.14 20.40
C VAL A 404 2.57 6.62 20.34
N GLU A 405 2.25 6.04 19.20
CA GLU A 405 2.46 4.63 18.94
C GLU A 405 3.94 4.37 18.66
N LEU A 406 4.54 3.43 19.37
CA LEU A 406 5.91 2.98 19.16
C LEU A 406 6.01 1.99 18.00
N SER A 407 7.22 1.74 17.55
CA SER A 407 7.48 0.89 16.38
C SER A 407 6.95 -0.55 16.50
N ASP A 408 6.71 -1.03 17.70
CA ASP A 408 6.22 -2.38 18.01
C ASP A 408 4.73 -2.41 18.42
N GLY A 409 3.98 -1.35 18.16
CA GLY A 409 2.54 -1.25 18.47
C GLY A 409 2.22 -0.95 19.93
N ARG A 410 3.23 -0.78 20.82
CA ARG A 410 3.00 -0.22 22.15
C ARG A 410 2.65 1.26 22.05
N VAL A 411 1.94 1.79 23.05
CA VAL A 411 1.57 3.20 23.12
C VAL A 411 2.32 3.87 24.27
N MET A 412 3.10 4.91 23.97
CA MET A 412 3.77 5.72 24.97
C MET A 412 2.91 6.92 25.35
N LEU A 413 2.56 7.02 26.62
CA LEU A 413 2.02 8.24 27.23
C LEU A 413 3.16 9.17 27.58
N ASN A 414 3.01 10.46 27.30
CA ASN A 414 3.93 11.55 27.63
C ASN A 414 3.14 12.73 28.24
N SER A 415 3.27 12.95 29.55
CA SER A 415 2.46 13.90 30.31
C SER A 415 3.27 15.04 30.89
N ARG A 416 2.68 16.24 30.90
CA ARG A 416 3.09 17.38 31.72
C ARG A 416 3.07 16.99 33.19
N PRO A 417 4.07 17.40 34.01
CA PRO A 417 4.17 17.01 35.41
C PRO A 417 3.12 17.63 36.33
N GLY A 418 2.54 18.77 36.00
CA GLY A 418 1.53 19.47 36.78
C GLY A 418 1.98 20.08 38.11
N ASN A 419 3.15 19.67 38.64
CA ASN A 419 3.65 20.13 39.93
C ASN A 419 5.10 20.65 39.89
N GLY A 420 5.59 20.98 38.70
CA GLY A 420 6.94 21.53 38.53
C GLY A 420 8.08 20.56 38.83
N SER A 421 7.87 19.23 38.64
CA SER A 421 8.96 18.23 38.78
C SER A 421 10.12 18.46 37.78
N GLY A 422 9.91 19.28 36.80
CA GLY A 422 10.92 19.69 35.84
C GLY A 422 11.13 18.74 34.64
N TYR A 423 10.42 17.63 34.60
CA TYR A 423 10.57 16.61 33.55
C TYR A 423 9.24 15.99 33.15
N ARG A 424 9.13 15.56 31.88
CA ARG A 424 7.96 14.83 31.39
C ARG A 424 7.78 13.50 32.15
N ARG A 425 6.54 13.07 32.26
CA ARG A 425 6.14 11.78 32.83
C ARG A 425 5.74 10.83 31.73
N VAL A 426 6.38 9.66 31.71
CA VAL A 426 6.20 8.68 30.63
C VAL A 426 5.73 7.35 31.21
N ALA A 427 4.78 6.71 30.53
CA ALA A 427 4.32 5.35 30.81
C ALA A 427 4.01 4.63 29.48
N ILE A 428 4.09 3.31 29.49
CA ILE A 428 3.90 2.48 28.30
C ILE A 428 2.66 1.61 28.46
N SER A 429 1.82 1.60 27.46
CA SER A 429 0.70 0.67 27.30
C SER A 429 1.07 -0.45 26.30
N LYS A 430 0.59 -1.66 26.57
CA LYS A 430 0.72 -2.84 25.69
C LYS A 430 -0.63 -3.29 25.12
N ASP A 431 -1.68 -2.58 25.44
CA ASP A 431 -3.07 -2.93 25.08
C ASP A 431 -3.83 -1.77 24.43
N GLY A 432 -3.10 -1.02 23.59
CA GLY A 432 -3.68 0.05 22.77
C GLY A 432 -4.20 1.22 23.61
N GLY A 433 -3.51 1.58 24.68
CA GLY A 433 -3.83 2.75 25.50
C GLY A 433 -4.85 2.51 26.62
N VAL A 434 -5.33 1.28 26.83
CA VAL A 434 -6.31 1.00 27.90
C VAL A 434 -5.67 1.00 29.27
N ASN A 435 -4.53 0.33 29.42
CA ASN A 435 -3.74 0.26 30.65
C ASN A 435 -2.31 0.71 30.41
N TYR A 436 -1.76 1.43 31.38
CA TYR A 436 -0.37 1.86 31.35
C TYR A 436 0.42 1.27 32.50
N GLY A 437 1.68 0.95 32.25
CA GLY A 437 2.62 0.50 33.27
C GLY A 437 3.07 1.64 34.21
N THR A 438 4.13 1.39 34.94
CA THR A 438 4.70 2.33 35.91
C THR A 438 5.10 3.65 35.24
N VAL A 439 4.63 4.75 35.83
CA VAL A 439 5.01 6.11 35.42
C VAL A 439 6.43 6.44 35.88
N LYS A 440 7.25 7.00 35.01
CA LYS A 440 8.60 7.48 35.32
C LYS A 440 8.79 8.93 34.85
N ASN A 441 9.70 9.67 35.46
CA ASN A 441 10.20 10.92 34.94
C ASN A 441 11.18 10.64 33.79
N GLU A 442 10.99 11.30 32.66
CA GLU A 442 11.92 11.24 31.53
C GLU A 442 12.89 12.41 31.60
N THR A 443 14.06 12.19 32.15
CA THR A 443 15.04 13.24 32.46
C THR A 443 15.67 13.89 31.24
N GLN A 444 15.57 13.26 30.07
CA GLN A 444 16.02 13.83 28.80
C GLN A 444 15.00 14.81 28.20
N LEU A 445 13.77 14.83 28.74
CA LEU A 445 12.70 15.74 28.32
C LEU A 445 12.37 16.72 29.46
N PRO A 446 13.18 17.79 29.62
CA PRO A 446 12.88 18.82 30.59
C PRO A 446 11.58 19.54 30.26
N ASP A 447 10.82 19.92 31.27
CA ASP A 447 9.50 20.52 31.14
C ASP A 447 9.28 21.61 32.19
N PRO A 448 9.08 22.87 31.79
CA PRO A 448 8.77 23.98 32.70
C PRO A 448 7.27 24.04 33.08
N ASN A 449 6.60 22.89 33.20
CA ASN A 449 5.16 22.74 33.42
C ASN A 449 4.35 23.24 32.22
N ASN A 450 4.56 22.65 31.03
CA ASN A 450 4.04 23.09 29.76
C ASN A 450 3.34 21.96 28.97
N ASN A 451 2.34 22.29 28.16
CA ASN A 451 1.83 21.36 27.16
C ASN A 451 2.85 21.23 26.03
N ALA A 452 3.17 20.01 25.70
CA ALA A 452 4.13 19.66 24.67
C ALA A 452 3.52 18.60 23.74
N HIS A 453 4.15 18.33 22.63
CA HIS A 453 3.65 17.34 21.68
C HIS A 453 4.73 16.36 21.26
N ILE A 454 4.30 15.11 21.05
CA ILE A 454 5.13 14.02 20.56
C ILE A 454 4.44 13.36 19.38
N THR A 455 5.18 13.05 18.34
CA THR A 455 4.67 12.39 17.14
C THR A 455 5.72 11.49 16.50
N ARG A 456 5.29 10.55 15.65
CA ARG A 456 6.22 9.81 14.79
C ARG A 456 6.69 10.70 13.64
N ALA A 457 7.98 10.63 13.33
CA ALA A 457 8.54 11.35 12.19
C ALA A 457 8.08 10.76 10.85
N PHE A 458 7.83 9.46 10.81
CA PHE A 458 7.36 8.74 9.63
C PHE A 458 6.08 7.95 9.99
N PRO A 459 4.90 8.59 9.94
CA PRO A 459 3.65 7.97 10.41
C PRO A 459 3.29 6.66 9.68
N ASN A 460 3.67 6.54 8.42
CA ASN A 460 3.36 5.39 7.57
C ASN A 460 4.53 4.38 7.45
N ALA A 461 5.55 4.50 8.32
CA ALA A 461 6.64 3.53 8.33
C ALA A 461 6.14 2.13 8.73
N PRO A 462 6.67 1.05 8.13
CA PRO A 462 6.31 -0.31 8.50
C PRO A 462 6.59 -0.61 9.98
N GLU A 463 5.74 -1.46 10.60
CA GLU A 463 5.93 -1.92 11.99
C GLU A 463 7.33 -2.52 12.18
N GLY A 464 8.00 -2.15 13.27
CA GLY A 464 9.34 -2.64 13.62
C GLY A 464 10.50 -2.04 12.83
N SER A 465 10.23 -1.25 11.78
CA SER A 465 11.28 -0.64 10.95
C SER A 465 12.08 0.42 11.72
N ALA A 466 13.26 0.74 11.22
CA ALA A 466 14.09 1.82 11.79
C ALA A 466 13.36 3.17 11.71
N LYS A 467 12.64 3.44 10.63
CA LYS A 467 11.82 4.65 10.45
C LYS A 467 10.69 4.75 11.48
N ALA A 468 10.05 3.63 11.81
CA ALA A 468 8.96 3.60 12.79
C ALA A 468 9.42 3.99 14.21
N LYS A 469 10.72 3.84 14.51
CA LYS A 469 11.32 4.21 15.82
C LYS A 469 11.61 5.70 15.96
N VAL A 470 11.51 6.47 14.86
CA VAL A 470 11.87 7.88 14.86
C VAL A 470 10.72 8.72 15.41
N LEU A 471 10.96 9.36 16.55
CA LEU A 471 10.01 10.22 17.22
C LEU A 471 10.50 11.68 17.24
N LEU A 472 9.57 12.60 17.12
CA LEU A 472 9.80 14.04 17.30
C LEU A 472 9.05 14.55 18.53
N TYR A 473 9.68 15.43 19.27
CA TYR A 473 9.11 16.05 20.47
C TYR A 473 9.34 17.55 20.44
N SER A 474 8.27 18.34 20.57
CA SER A 474 8.31 19.81 20.61
C SER A 474 7.92 20.34 21.98
N SER A 475 8.76 21.21 22.55
CA SER A 475 8.56 21.83 23.87
C SER A 475 9.46 23.06 24.06
N PRO A 476 9.30 23.85 25.16
CA PRO A 476 10.36 24.71 25.67
C PRO A 476 11.67 23.94 25.95
N ARG A 477 12.79 24.60 25.81
CA ARG A 477 14.13 23.97 25.84
C ARG A 477 14.50 23.35 27.18
N ALA A 478 14.20 24.05 28.26
CA ALA A 478 14.67 23.67 29.59
C ALA A 478 13.65 24.03 30.69
N ASN A 479 13.69 23.31 31.79
CA ASN A 479 12.79 23.50 32.92
C ASN A 479 13.10 24.74 33.77
N ASN A 480 14.31 25.24 33.71
CA ASN A 480 14.79 26.40 34.50
C ASN A 480 14.74 27.72 33.75
N GLU A 481 14.37 27.70 32.45
CA GLU A 481 14.20 28.90 31.61
C GLU A 481 12.74 29.38 31.57
N GLY A 482 11.83 28.65 32.21
CA GLY A 482 10.39 28.88 32.09
C GLY A 482 9.86 28.49 30.71
N ARG A 483 8.74 29.08 30.27
CA ARG A 483 8.13 28.83 28.96
C ARG A 483 8.84 29.67 27.89
N ALA A 484 10.02 29.23 27.50
CA ALA A 484 10.88 29.92 26.55
C ALA A 484 11.71 28.96 25.69
N ASN A 485 12.21 29.46 24.59
CA ASN A 485 13.16 28.80 23.70
C ASN A 485 12.61 27.44 23.18
N GLY A 486 11.66 27.51 22.26
CA GLY A 486 11.04 26.32 21.63
C GLY A 486 12.04 25.48 20.85
N VAL A 487 12.11 24.20 21.17
CA VAL A 487 13.00 23.23 20.51
C VAL A 487 12.23 22.01 19.99
N VAL A 488 12.77 21.40 18.95
CA VAL A 488 12.40 20.05 18.55
C VAL A 488 13.52 19.10 18.91
N ARG A 489 13.19 18.02 19.62
CA ARG A 489 14.07 16.89 19.91
C ARG A 489 13.68 15.71 19.04
N ILE A 490 14.67 14.92 18.64
CA ILE A 490 14.49 13.68 17.88
C ILE A 490 15.00 12.51 18.70
N SER A 491 14.26 11.41 18.63
CA SER A 491 14.68 10.08 19.08
C SER A 491 14.70 9.15 17.87
N LEU A 492 15.71 8.28 17.81
CA LEU A 492 15.87 7.26 16.75
C LEU A 492 15.60 5.84 17.26
N ASP A 493 15.17 5.70 18.53
CA ASP A 493 15.11 4.44 19.27
C ASP A 493 13.85 4.32 20.16
N ASP A 494 12.68 4.69 19.61
CA ASP A 494 11.39 4.64 20.32
C ASP A 494 11.36 5.44 21.63
N GLY A 495 12.05 6.57 21.69
CA GLY A 495 12.07 7.43 22.86
C GLY A 495 12.97 6.95 24.01
N THR A 496 13.89 6.01 23.74
CA THR A 496 14.89 5.56 24.71
C THR A 496 15.96 6.64 24.92
N THR A 497 16.41 7.27 23.83
CA THR A 497 17.32 8.42 23.89
C THR A 497 16.76 9.59 23.08
N TRP A 498 17.13 10.81 23.49
CA TRP A 498 16.67 12.04 22.87
C TRP A 498 17.84 13.00 22.60
N SER A 499 17.80 13.69 21.48
CA SER A 499 18.74 14.76 21.17
C SER A 499 18.58 15.94 22.14
N SER A 500 19.62 16.80 22.22
CA SER A 500 19.59 18.02 23.04
C SER A 500 18.50 19.02 22.65
N GLY A 501 17.96 18.89 21.43
CA GLY A 501 16.94 19.76 20.86
C GLY A 501 17.51 20.87 19.99
N LYS A 502 16.88 21.11 18.84
CA LYS A 502 17.20 22.19 17.92
C LYS A 502 16.19 23.33 18.07
N LEU A 503 16.70 24.54 18.22
CA LEU A 503 15.92 25.76 18.48
C LEU A 503 15.20 26.19 17.21
N TYR A 504 13.86 26.35 17.28
CA TYR A 504 13.03 26.92 16.22
C TYR A 504 12.42 28.27 16.63
N LYS A 505 12.32 28.57 17.93
CA LYS A 505 11.76 29.81 18.45
C LYS A 505 12.58 30.30 19.64
N GLU A 506 13.23 31.44 19.49
CA GLU A 506 13.95 32.10 20.58
C GLU A 506 12.99 32.95 21.44
N GLY A 507 13.26 33.01 22.74
CA GLY A 507 12.51 33.81 23.70
C GLY A 507 11.20 33.15 24.11
N SER A 508 10.22 33.97 24.51
CA SER A 508 8.93 33.47 25.05
C SER A 508 8.21 32.54 24.09
N MET A 509 7.92 31.34 24.56
CA MET A 509 7.21 30.30 23.82
C MET A 509 6.55 29.35 24.82
N ALA A 510 5.26 29.01 24.61
CA ALA A 510 4.54 28.15 25.51
C ALA A 510 4.09 26.84 24.81
N TYR A 511 2.82 26.63 24.61
CA TYR A 511 2.28 25.39 24.05
C TYR A 511 2.71 25.19 22.59
N SER A 512 2.95 23.96 22.20
CA SER A 512 3.28 23.61 20.83
C SER A 512 2.71 22.26 20.42
N VAL A 513 2.43 22.14 19.13
CA VAL A 513 2.00 20.89 18.45
C VAL A 513 2.88 20.69 17.23
N ILE A 514 3.45 19.51 17.07
CA ILE A 514 4.22 19.10 15.90
C ILE A 514 3.53 17.95 15.19
N THR A 515 3.43 18.01 13.87
CA THR A 515 2.80 17.00 13.05
C THR A 515 3.65 16.74 11.81
N ALA A 516 3.85 15.48 11.46
CA ALA A 516 4.44 15.13 10.18
C ALA A 516 3.42 15.45 9.06
N LEU A 517 3.89 16.08 8.00
CA LEU A 517 3.08 16.51 6.87
C LEU A 517 3.37 15.63 5.66
N SER A 518 2.32 15.22 4.95
CA SER A 518 2.43 14.51 3.68
C SER A 518 3.01 15.40 2.58
N GLY A 519 3.42 14.81 1.46
CA GLY A 519 3.83 15.56 0.28
C GLY A 519 2.76 16.55 -0.19
N ALA A 520 1.49 16.24 -0.01
CA ALA A 520 0.36 17.09 -0.34
C ALA A 520 0.30 18.36 0.52
N ALA A 521 0.72 18.28 1.78
CA ALA A 521 0.81 19.41 2.71
C ALA A 521 2.19 20.10 2.69
N GLY A 522 3.05 19.78 1.74
CA GLY A 522 4.38 20.34 1.60
C GLY A 522 5.52 19.48 2.16
N GLY A 523 5.20 18.31 2.72
CA GLY A 523 6.18 17.41 3.36
C GLY A 523 6.77 17.99 4.65
N GLY A 524 7.75 17.32 5.22
CA GLY A 524 8.42 17.76 6.45
C GLY A 524 7.50 17.77 7.67
N TYR A 525 7.64 18.78 8.52
CA TYR A 525 6.93 18.88 9.80
C TYR A 525 6.38 20.27 10.01
N GLY A 526 5.08 20.35 10.29
CA GLY A 526 4.44 21.59 10.73
C GLY A 526 4.48 21.72 12.26
N LEU A 527 4.77 22.91 12.74
CA LEU A 527 4.69 23.29 14.16
C LEU A 527 3.72 24.44 14.32
N LEU A 528 2.69 24.21 15.12
CA LEU A 528 1.78 25.26 15.59
C LEU A 528 2.10 25.56 17.06
N TYR A 529 2.35 26.81 17.42
CA TYR A 529 2.81 27.14 18.76
C TYR A 529 2.39 28.54 19.24
N GLU A 530 2.37 28.69 20.55
CA GLU A 530 2.23 29.99 21.21
C GLU A 530 3.59 30.65 21.29
N GLY A 531 3.77 31.73 20.56
CA GLY A 531 5.01 32.52 20.58
C GLY A 531 4.74 33.97 20.91
N ALA A 532 5.54 34.60 21.80
CA ALA A 532 5.44 36.04 22.03
C ALA A 532 6.05 36.79 20.85
N TRP A 533 5.27 37.69 20.27
CA TRP A 533 5.78 38.64 19.29
C TRP A 533 6.65 39.74 19.94
N VAL A 534 6.38 40.05 21.21
CA VAL A 534 7.10 41.11 21.97
C VAL A 534 7.91 40.43 23.06
N THR A 535 9.21 40.76 23.11
CA THR A 535 10.10 40.38 24.20
C THR A 535 9.57 40.92 25.52
N GLY A 536 9.32 40.07 26.52
CA GLY A 536 8.82 40.45 27.83
C GLY A 536 7.29 40.50 27.99
N GLY A 537 6.52 40.12 26.95
CA GLY A 537 5.07 39.93 27.09
C GLY A 537 4.73 38.73 27.96
N GLY A 538 3.69 38.86 28.80
CA GLY A 538 3.15 37.76 29.60
C GLY A 538 2.42 36.74 28.74
N ILE A 539 1.84 35.73 29.41
CA ILE A 539 1.10 34.62 28.77
C ILE A 539 -0.07 35.11 27.91
N ASP A 540 -0.67 36.25 28.28
CA ASP A 540 -1.82 36.85 27.58
C ASP A 540 -1.42 37.61 26.30
N SER A 541 -0.14 37.60 25.94
CA SER A 541 0.40 38.28 24.74
C SER A 541 0.95 37.28 23.72
N HIS A 542 0.68 35.99 23.86
CA HIS A 542 1.11 35.01 22.90
C HIS A 542 0.34 35.13 21.59
N ASP A 543 1.08 35.13 20.50
CA ASP A 543 0.53 34.94 19.16
C ASP A 543 0.43 33.44 18.85
N ILE A 544 -0.50 33.04 18.01
CA ILE A 544 -0.52 31.72 17.42
C ILE A 544 0.35 31.75 16.17
N MET A 545 1.43 31.01 16.21
CA MET A 545 2.48 30.97 15.18
C MET A 545 2.53 29.60 14.53
N TYR A 546 2.73 29.57 13.23
CA TYR A 546 3.04 28.37 12.47
C TYR A 546 4.43 28.47 11.89
N THR A 547 5.19 27.37 11.92
CA THR A 547 6.43 27.23 11.18
C THR A 547 6.54 25.83 10.60
N HIS A 548 7.33 25.72 9.55
CA HIS A 548 7.64 24.45 8.89
C HIS A 548 9.13 24.15 9.05
N ILE A 549 9.46 22.89 9.26
CA ILE A 549 10.83 22.39 9.29
C ILE A 549 10.95 21.10 8.50
N SER A 550 12.12 20.90 7.91
CA SER A 550 12.47 19.66 7.25
C SER A 550 13.30 18.74 8.16
N MET A 551 13.50 17.51 7.74
CA MET A 551 14.45 16.61 8.38
C MET A 551 15.88 17.14 8.23
N ASP A 552 16.20 17.77 7.09
CA ASP A 552 17.49 18.44 6.84
C ASP A 552 17.75 19.56 7.84
N TRP A 553 16.74 20.33 8.18
CA TRP A 553 16.86 21.33 9.24
C TRP A 553 17.20 20.68 10.58
N LEU A 554 16.67 19.48 10.88
CA LEU A 554 17.01 18.72 12.09
C LEU A 554 18.45 18.16 12.05
N GLY A 555 19.08 18.09 10.88
CA GLY A 555 20.44 17.57 10.69
C GLY A 555 20.51 16.15 10.14
N TYR A 556 19.41 15.66 9.57
CA TYR A 556 19.32 14.34 8.96
C TYR A 556 18.82 14.45 7.52
N LEU A 557 19.18 13.47 6.68
CA LEU A 557 18.58 13.35 5.36
C LEU A 557 17.18 12.72 5.50
N SER A 558 16.23 13.14 4.68
CA SER A 558 14.98 12.42 4.49
C SER A 558 15.14 11.14 3.63
N ALA A 559 16.38 10.79 3.28
CA ALA A 559 16.70 9.58 2.53
C ALA A 559 16.65 8.34 3.43
N THR A 560 16.09 7.26 2.90
CA THR A 560 15.86 6.01 3.64
C THR A 560 15.95 4.81 2.72
N ALA A 561 16.51 3.71 3.20
CA ALA A 561 16.37 2.40 2.57
C ALA A 561 15.18 1.65 3.20
N ASP A 562 14.53 0.81 2.42
CA ASP A 562 13.43 0.00 2.93
C ASP A 562 13.92 -1.28 3.62
N ASP A 563 13.07 -1.85 4.48
CA ASP A 563 13.26 -3.17 5.04
C ASP A 563 12.76 -4.21 4.04
N VAL A 564 13.62 -5.11 3.61
CA VAL A 564 13.30 -6.14 2.61
C VAL A 564 13.67 -7.53 3.12
N THR A 565 12.94 -8.54 2.64
CA THR A 565 13.23 -9.95 2.94
C THR A 565 13.55 -10.67 1.65
N ALA A 566 14.60 -11.48 1.68
CA ALA A 566 14.99 -12.35 0.60
C ALA A 566 15.17 -13.79 1.10
N SER A 567 15.06 -14.75 0.20
CA SER A 567 15.37 -16.15 0.48
C SER A 567 16.52 -16.63 -0.39
N VAL A 568 17.32 -17.53 0.14
CA VAL A 568 18.43 -18.15 -0.57
C VAL A 568 18.50 -19.63 -0.22
N GLU A 569 18.82 -20.49 -1.18
CA GLU A 569 18.97 -21.91 -0.93
C GLU A 569 20.26 -22.23 -0.19
N GLU A 570 20.24 -23.24 0.66
CA GLU A 570 21.44 -23.76 1.32
C GLU A 570 22.51 -24.15 0.30
N GLY A 571 23.72 -23.64 0.50
CA GLY A 571 24.87 -23.87 -0.39
C GLY A 571 25.03 -22.83 -1.50
N ALA A 572 24.13 -21.87 -1.64
CA ALA A 572 24.37 -20.70 -2.48
C ALA A 572 25.47 -19.82 -1.88
N SER A 573 26.24 -19.18 -2.73
CA SER A 573 27.33 -18.31 -2.31
C SER A 573 26.92 -16.83 -2.23
N THR A 574 25.88 -16.44 -2.94
CA THR A 574 25.38 -15.07 -3.01
C THR A 574 23.86 -15.01 -3.18
N VAL A 575 23.27 -13.90 -2.77
CA VAL A 575 21.90 -13.51 -3.13
C VAL A 575 21.86 -12.03 -3.48
N ASP A 576 21.23 -11.69 -4.59
CA ASP A 576 20.98 -10.32 -5.01
C ASP A 576 19.62 -9.87 -4.47
N VAL A 577 19.63 -8.76 -3.74
CA VAL A 577 18.43 -8.22 -3.08
C VAL A 577 18.17 -6.82 -3.60
N THR A 578 17.02 -6.62 -4.21
CA THR A 578 16.57 -5.28 -4.63
C THR A 578 16.01 -4.53 -3.43
N VAL A 579 16.56 -3.34 -3.17
CA VAL A 579 16.20 -2.48 -2.05
C VAL A 579 15.76 -1.13 -2.59
N PRO A 580 14.51 -0.71 -2.34
CA PRO A 580 14.07 0.64 -2.62
C PRO A 580 14.79 1.65 -1.70
N VAL A 581 15.33 2.72 -2.28
CA VAL A 581 15.92 3.85 -1.55
C VAL A 581 15.17 5.11 -1.93
N SER A 582 14.49 5.70 -0.96
CA SER A 582 13.56 6.81 -1.17
C SER A 582 14.01 8.07 -0.45
N ASN A 583 13.83 9.23 -1.09
CA ASN A 583 13.89 10.53 -0.46
C ASN A 583 12.46 11.02 -0.22
N VAL A 584 12.00 10.93 1.02
CA VAL A 584 10.62 11.34 1.40
C VAL A 584 10.51 12.85 1.71
N GLY A 585 11.60 13.60 1.56
CA GLY A 585 11.64 15.05 1.69
C GLY A 585 11.58 15.74 0.32
N SER A 586 11.59 17.09 0.36
CA SER A 586 11.57 17.93 -0.85
C SER A 586 12.96 18.39 -1.32
N VAL A 587 14.02 18.14 -0.53
CA VAL A 587 15.40 18.58 -0.82
C VAL A 587 16.14 17.51 -1.62
N ASP A 588 16.86 17.92 -2.66
CA ASP A 588 17.69 17.03 -3.45
C ASP A 588 18.97 16.62 -2.70
N TYR A 589 19.35 15.37 -2.85
CA TYR A 589 20.58 14.81 -2.29
C TYR A 589 21.54 14.34 -3.37
N THR A 590 22.84 14.45 -3.08
CA THR A 590 23.91 13.94 -3.94
C THR A 590 24.78 12.95 -3.19
N GLY A 591 25.43 12.05 -3.94
CA GLY A 591 26.32 11.05 -3.36
C GLY A 591 25.65 10.10 -2.38
N VAL A 592 24.35 9.85 -2.57
CA VAL A 592 23.60 8.91 -1.71
C VAL A 592 24.21 7.52 -1.85
N THR A 593 24.52 6.89 -0.73
CA THR A 593 25.14 5.57 -0.65
C THR A 593 24.41 4.73 0.40
N VAL A 594 24.17 3.47 0.09
CA VAL A 594 23.68 2.46 1.02
C VAL A 594 24.85 1.57 1.41
N THR A 595 25.14 1.53 2.72
CA THR A 595 26.29 0.77 3.26
C THR A 595 25.76 -0.33 4.18
N PRO A 596 25.91 -1.62 3.79
CA PRO A 596 25.63 -2.74 4.67
C PRO A 596 26.46 -2.69 5.95
N ALA A 597 25.83 -2.87 7.08
CA ALA A 597 26.40 -2.82 8.42
C ALA A 597 25.80 -3.91 9.33
N ASP A 598 26.45 -4.12 10.47
CA ASP A 598 25.99 -5.08 11.49
C ASP A 598 25.75 -6.49 10.91
N LEU A 599 26.64 -6.90 9.96
CA LEU A 599 26.57 -8.19 9.30
C LEU A 599 26.88 -9.33 10.30
N PRO A 600 26.09 -10.41 10.30
CA PRO A 600 26.40 -11.60 11.06
C PRO A 600 27.75 -12.22 10.61
N THR A 601 28.36 -12.99 11.51
CA THR A 601 29.67 -13.62 11.23
C THR A 601 29.63 -14.46 9.97
N GLY A 602 30.58 -14.22 9.06
CA GLY A 602 30.72 -14.91 7.78
C GLY A 602 29.89 -14.32 6.63
N TRP A 603 28.90 -13.48 6.91
CA TRP A 603 28.15 -12.74 5.88
C TRP A 603 28.91 -11.48 5.47
N SER A 604 28.81 -11.09 4.21
CA SER A 604 29.38 -9.84 3.73
C SER A 604 28.55 -9.24 2.60
N ALA A 605 28.60 -7.94 2.46
CA ALA A 605 28.02 -7.20 1.34
C ALA A 605 28.83 -5.91 1.13
N SER A 606 28.82 -5.37 -0.08
CA SER A 606 29.52 -4.13 -0.41
C SER A 606 28.60 -2.92 -0.42
N PRO A 607 29.11 -1.71 -0.13
CA PRO A 607 28.35 -0.50 -0.30
C PRO A 607 27.87 -0.30 -1.74
N VAL A 608 26.65 0.23 -1.89
CA VAL A 608 26.05 0.52 -3.19
C VAL A 608 25.85 2.02 -3.35
N ASN A 609 26.33 2.57 -4.45
CA ASN A 609 26.17 3.99 -4.77
C ASN A 609 24.81 4.22 -5.48
N VAL A 610 23.92 4.94 -4.82
CA VAL A 610 22.62 5.36 -5.36
C VAL A 610 22.78 6.60 -6.26
N GLY A 611 23.79 7.45 -5.95
CA GLY A 611 24.08 8.70 -6.66
C GLY A 611 23.19 9.86 -6.23
N ALA A 612 22.70 10.65 -7.19
CA ALA A 612 21.73 11.72 -6.90
C ALA A 612 20.34 11.17 -6.65
N LEU A 613 19.63 11.71 -5.65
CA LEU A 613 18.27 11.32 -5.27
C LEU A 613 17.46 12.60 -5.05
N ALA A 614 16.63 12.95 -6.02
CA ALA A 614 15.78 14.15 -5.96
C ALA A 614 14.73 14.04 -4.85
N GLY A 615 14.21 15.20 -4.42
CA GLY A 615 13.09 15.24 -3.47
C GLY A 615 11.89 14.46 -3.99
N GLY A 616 11.28 13.63 -3.15
CA GLY A 616 10.17 12.76 -3.50
C GLY A 616 10.51 11.56 -4.40
N ALA A 617 11.76 11.39 -4.81
CA ALA A 617 12.17 10.31 -5.69
C ALA A 617 12.51 9.01 -4.93
N SER A 618 12.30 7.88 -5.61
CA SER A 618 12.77 6.55 -5.18
C SER A 618 13.61 5.91 -6.27
N LYS A 619 14.60 5.12 -5.86
CA LYS A 619 15.44 4.30 -6.73
C LYS A 619 15.62 2.92 -6.14
N ASP A 620 15.44 1.91 -6.96
CA ASP A 620 15.81 0.55 -6.61
C ASP A 620 17.30 0.34 -6.80
N VAL A 621 17.95 -0.24 -5.80
CA VAL A 621 19.36 -0.63 -5.85
C VAL A 621 19.50 -2.10 -5.53
N THR A 622 20.44 -2.78 -6.19
CA THR A 622 20.74 -4.18 -5.91
C THR A 622 21.89 -4.25 -4.91
N VAL A 623 21.64 -4.93 -3.79
CA VAL A 623 22.66 -5.28 -2.80
C VAL A 623 22.96 -6.76 -2.94
N THR A 624 24.19 -7.09 -3.39
CA THR A 624 24.67 -8.48 -3.43
C THR A 624 25.17 -8.86 -2.04
N VAL A 625 24.52 -9.83 -1.43
CA VAL A 625 24.89 -10.38 -0.12
C VAL A 625 25.61 -11.70 -0.33
N ASN A 626 26.86 -11.81 0.16
CA ASN A 626 27.62 -13.05 0.19
C ASN A 626 27.16 -13.92 1.37
N VAL A 627 26.80 -15.14 1.07
CA VAL A 627 26.27 -16.13 2.00
C VAL A 627 27.43 -17.05 2.43
N PRO A 628 27.67 -17.25 3.73
CA PRO A 628 28.75 -18.14 4.16
C PRO A 628 28.40 -19.59 3.83
N ALA A 629 29.41 -20.36 3.42
CA ALA A 629 29.25 -21.80 3.12
C ALA A 629 28.76 -22.63 4.32
N THR A 630 28.79 -22.06 5.52
CA THR A 630 28.32 -22.70 6.75
C THR A 630 26.82 -22.43 7.01
N ALA A 631 26.18 -21.56 6.21
CA ALA A 631 24.76 -21.26 6.36
C ALA A 631 23.91 -22.50 6.05
N LYS A 632 22.93 -22.76 6.90
CA LYS A 632 22.04 -23.93 6.86
C LYS A 632 20.61 -23.51 6.72
N LYS A 633 19.77 -24.42 6.26
CA LYS A 633 18.32 -24.26 6.30
C LYS A 633 17.88 -23.72 7.66
N ASP A 634 16.92 -22.79 7.64
CA ASP A 634 16.35 -22.08 8.78
C ASP A 634 17.30 -21.05 9.45
N ASP A 635 18.53 -20.89 8.97
CA ASP A 635 19.35 -19.73 9.34
C ASP A 635 18.75 -18.46 8.76
N ALA A 636 18.86 -17.36 9.51
CA ALA A 636 18.46 -16.04 9.07
C ALA A 636 19.53 -14.99 9.37
N ALA A 637 19.82 -14.14 8.41
CA ALA A 637 20.74 -13.02 8.58
C ALA A 637 20.00 -11.70 8.44
N LYS A 638 20.04 -10.85 9.46
CA LYS A 638 19.56 -9.47 9.38
C LYS A 638 20.76 -8.54 9.20
N ILE A 639 20.77 -7.78 8.12
CA ILE A 639 21.84 -6.87 7.71
C ILE A 639 21.26 -5.46 7.71
N VAL A 640 21.83 -4.55 8.48
CA VAL A 640 21.43 -3.13 8.49
C VAL A 640 21.95 -2.43 7.24
N LEU A 641 21.13 -1.57 6.67
CA LEU A 641 21.47 -0.76 5.50
C LEU A 641 21.55 0.71 5.91
N ARG A 642 22.74 1.22 6.15
CA ARG A 642 22.97 2.63 6.51
C ARG A 642 22.94 3.52 5.30
N VAL A 643 22.11 4.57 5.36
CA VAL A 643 21.98 5.55 4.29
C VAL A 643 22.80 6.78 4.62
N THR A 644 23.68 7.21 3.71
CA THR A 644 24.43 8.45 3.81
C THR A 644 24.34 9.22 2.50
N GLY A 645 24.64 10.54 2.55
CA GLY A 645 24.61 11.39 1.36
C GLY A 645 24.94 12.83 1.73
N THR A 646 24.68 13.76 0.82
CA THR A 646 24.91 15.19 1.02
C THR A 646 23.65 15.97 0.65
N SER A 647 23.15 16.78 1.59
CA SER A 647 22.03 17.69 1.36
C SER A 647 22.53 19.03 0.81
N ALA A 648 21.84 19.54 -0.21
CA ALA A 648 22.08 20.91 -0.72
C ALA A 648 21.60 22.00 0.27
N ALA A 649 20.61 21.68 1.11
CA ALA A 649 20.03 22.62 2.07
C ALA A 649 20.84 22.71 3.38
N ASN A 650 21.50 21.63 3.79
CA ASN A 650 22.25 21.58 5.03
C ASN A 650 23.47 20.64 4.92
N ALA A 651 24.66 21.19 4.77
CA ALA A 651 25.90 20.42 4.66
C ALA A 651 26.19 19.51 5.89
N ASN A 652 25.57 19.75 7.04
CA ASN A 652 25.70 18.91 8.22
C ASN A 652 24.73 17.73 8.23
N ALA A 653 23.72 17.71 7.36
CA ALA A 653 22.81 16.60 7.16
C ALA A 653 23.47 15.62 6.20
N THR A 654 24.08 14.57 6.74
CA THR A 654 24.82 13.56 5.97
C THR A 654 24.32 12.14 6.19
N THR A 655 23.45 11.94 7.17
CA THR A 655 22.95 10.61 7.57
C THR A 655 21.45 10.54 7.35
N GLY A 656 21.02 9.53 6.61
CA GLY A 656 19.60 9.18 6.42
C GLY A 656 19.12 8.13 7.43
N PHE A 657 18.04 7.45 7.12
CA PHE A 657 17.44 6.46 7.99
C PHE A 657 17.69 5.06 7.47
N ASP A 658 18.13 4.20 8.37
CA ASP A 658 18.53 2.85 8.06
C ASP A 658 17.32 1.99 7.65
N GLY A 659 17.54 1.11 6.67
CA GLY A 659 16.69 -0.03 6.37
C GLY A 659 17.38 -1.33 6.77
N SER A 660 16.82 -2.47 6.33
CA SER A 660 17.48 -3.76 6.55
C SER A 660 17.17 -4.78 5.46
N ILE A 661 18.10 -5.72 5.25
CA ILE A 661 17.84 -6.96 4.51
C ILE A 661 17.75 -8.09 5.52
N THR A 662 16.68 -8.88 5.45
CA THR A 662 16.57 -10.15 6.14
C THR A 662 16.71 -11.25 5.08
N VAL A 663 17.78 -12.04 5.15
CA VAL A 663 18.00 -13.20 4.27
C VAL A 663 17.66 -14.47 5.03
N ASN A 664 16.71 -15.24 4.54
CA ASN A 664 16.34 -16.53 5.09
C ASN A 664 16.95 -17.65 4.23
N VAL A 665 17.64 -18.62 4.86
CA VAL A 665 18.19 -19.76 4.16
C VAL A 665 17.12 -20.86 4.09
N THR A 666 16.79 -21.26 2.88
CA THR A 666 15.81 -22.33 2.61
C THR A 666 16.52 -23.64 2.29
N GLU A 667 15.79 -24.73 2.32
CA GLU A 667 16.26 -26.03 1.89
C GLU A 667 16.71 -25.97 0.43
N LYS A 668 17.81 -26.64 0.12
CA LYS A 668 18.23 -26.79 -1.27
C LYS A 668 17.19 -27.61 -2.02
N SER A 669 16.62 -27.04 -3.06
CA SER A 669 15.74 -27.79 -3.96
C SER A 669 16.53 -28.96 -4.57
N GLU A 670 16.05 -30.17 -4.36
CA GLU A 670 16.56 -31.29 -5.18
C GLU A 670 16.23 -30.96 -6.64
N PRO A 671 17.17 -31.15 -7.56
CA PRO A 671 16.85 -30.97 -8.96
C PRO A 671 15.67 -31.88 -9.28
N ASP A 672 14.65 -31.34 -9.89
CA ASP A 672 13.52 -32.10 -10.37
C ASP A 672 14.06 -33.31 -11.16
N PRO A 673 13.68 -34.55 -10.85
CA PRO A 673 14.18 -35.69 -11.58
C PRO A 673 13.94 -35.42 -13.07
N GLU A 674 15.02 -35.47 -13.84
CA GLU A 674 14.94 -35.24 -15.28
C GLU A 674 13.82 -36.14 -15.83
N PRO A 675 12.82 -35.60 -16.52
CA PRO A 675 11.66 -36.37 -16.94
C PRO A 675 12.14 -37.58 -17.76
N GLU A 676 11.72 -38.78 -17.38
CA GLU A 676 12.07 -40.00 -18.12
C GLU A 676 11.74 -39.80 -19.61
N PRO A 677 12.69 -40.21 -20.49
CA PRO A 677 12.51 -40.01 -21.90
C PRO A 677 11.22 -40.70 -22.39
N THR A 678 10.37 -39.98 -23.07
CA THR A 678 9.10 -40.45 -23.63
C THR A 678 9.26 -40.78 -25.09
N ILE A 679 8.40 -41.73 -25.58
CA ILE A 679 8.38 -42.09 -27.00
C ILE A 679 7.79 -40.93 -27.82
N THR A 680 8.60 -40.43 -28.78
CA THR A 680 8.19 -39.29 -29.65
C THR A 680 7.90 -39.71 -31.09
N GLY A 681 8.39 -40.92 -31.50
CA GLY A 681 8.13 -41.45 -32.82
C GLY A 681 8.34 -42.97 -32.84
N VAL A 682 7.82 -43.63 -33.85
CA VAL A 682 8.02 -45.07 -34.06
C VAL A 682 8.36 -45.36 -35.52
N SER A 683 9.25 -46.31 -35.75
CA SER A 683 9.54 -46.86 -37.06
C SER A 683 9.46 -48.39 -37.03
N ALA A 684 9.02 -48.98 -38.13
CA ALA A 684 8.88 -50.41 -38.21
C ALA A 684 9.34 -50.92 -39.60
N VAL A 685 10.06 -52.03 -39.60
CA VAL A 685 10.48 -52.69 -40.82
C VAL A 685 10.26 -54.22 -40.68
N THR A 686 10.13 -54.92 -41.80
CA THR A 686 10.13 -56.39 -41.80
C THR A 686 11.28 -56.93 -42.65
N SER A 687 11.86 -57.98 -42.20
CA SER A 687 12.85 -58.79 -42.97
C SER A 687 12.15 -59.97 -43.69
N GLN A 688 10.85 -60.17 -43.56
CA GLN A 688 10.11 -61.19 -44.31
C GLN A 688 10.04 -60.76 -45.79
N ALA A 689 10.56 -61.58 -46.65
CA ALA A 689 10.63 -61.33 -48.09
C ALA A 689 10.20 -62.61 -48.87
N GLY A 690 9.78 -62.40 -50.14
CA GLY A 690 9.43 -63.48 -51.04
C GLY A 690 8.10 -64.17 -50.62
N VAL A 691 7.19 -63.49 -49.99
CA VAL A 691 5.90 -64.06 -49.54
C VAL A 691 5.00 -64.34 -50.71
N LYS A 692 4.27 -65.48 -50.66
CA LYS A 692 3.33 -65.96 -51.68
C LYS A 692 1.98 -66.24 -51.06
N VAL A 693 0.97 -66.36 -51.93
CA VAL A 693 -0.36 -66.81 -51.52
C VAL A 693 -0.25 -68.16 -50.87
N GLY A 694 -0.76 -68.21 -49.60
CA GLY A 694 -0.69 -69.45 -48.80
C GLY A 694 0.36 -69.45 -47.74
N ASP A 695 1.27 -68.43 -47.74
CA ASP A 695 2.25 -68.24 -46.65
C ASP A 695 1.62 -67.50 -45.49
N VAL A 696 2.14 -67.70 -44.28
CA VAL A 696 1.69 -67.00 -43.06
C VAL A 696 2.65 -65.85 -42.75
N PHE A 697 2.16 -64.78 -42.18
CA PHE A 697 2.92 -63.74 -41.70
C PHE A 697 3.78 -64.14 -40.48
N ASP A 698 5.07 -63.82 -40.52
CA ASP A 698 5.98 -64.10 -39.42
C ASP A 698 6.29 -62.82 -38.64
N ALA A 699 5.53 -62.60 -37.53
CA ALA A 699 5.72 -61.43 -36.67
C ALA A 699 7.13 -61.35 -36.04
N SER A 700 7.88 -62.45 -35.97
CA SER A 700 9.26 -62.43 -35.46
C SER A 700 10.27 -61.78 -36.42
N LYS A 701 9.83 -61.48 -37.64
CA LYS A 701 10.62 -60.79 -38.66
C LYS A 701 10.39 -59.27 -38.63
N VAL A 702 9.53 -58.76 -37.75
CA VAL A 702 9.23 -57.34 -37.58
C VAL A 702 10.22 -56.77 -36.55
N SER A 703 10.85 -55.68 -36.91
CA SER A 703 11.66 -54.86 -35.99
C SER A 703 11.00 -53.51 -35.81
N VAL A 704 10.66 -53.16 -34.58
CA VAL A 704 10.05 -51.87 -34.20
C VAL A 704 11.04 -51.07 -33.34
N THR A 705 11.27 -49.82 -33.71
CA THR A 705 12.14 -48.94 -33.00
C THR A 705 11.41 -47.68 -32.63
N ALA A 706 11.41 -47.32 -31.35
CA ALA A 706 10.92 -46.03 -30.84
C ALA A 706 12.02 -45.00 -30.81
N ALA A 707 11.74 -43.78 -31.27
CA ALA A 707 12.54 -42.58 -31.05
C ALA A 707 12.10 -41.97 -29.72
N MET A 708 13.06 -41.63 -28.88
CA MET A 708 12.81 -41.06 -27.56
C MET A 708 13.00 -39.54 -27.57
N SER A 709 12.37 -38.83 -26.58
CA SER A 709 12.47 -37.38 -26.46
C SER A 709 13.88 -36.87 -26.21
N ASP A 710 14.78 -37.66 -25.71
CA ASP A 710 16.19 -37.33 -25.49
C ASP A 710 17.09 -37.55 -26.75
N GLY A 711 16.47 -37.90 -27.88
CA GLY A 711 17.14 -38.21 -29.14
C GLY A 711 17.70 -39.61 -29.21
N SER A 712 17.58 -40.43 -28.18
CA SER A 712 17.96 -41.85 -28.23
C SER A 712 16.91 -42.69 -28.97
N SER A 713 17.21 -43.97 -29.22
CA SER A 713 16.24 -44.92 -29.79
C SER A 713 16.19 -46.20 -28.98
N LYS A 714 14.99 -46.74 -28.81
CA LYS A 714 14.73 -48.01 -28.10
C LYS A 714 14.11 -49.03 -29.05
N ALA A 715 14.68 -50.23 -29.15
CA ALA A 715 14.04 -51.34 -29.81
C ALA A 715 12.86 -51.85 -28.92
N LEU A 716 11.67 -52.01 -29.52
CA LEU A 716 10.47 -52.48 -28.80
C LEU A 716 10.33 -53.99 -28.96
N ALA A 717 10.02 -54.62 -27.82
CA ALA A 717 9.75 -56.06 -27.80
C ALA A 717 8.32 -56.40 -28.26
N ALA A 718 8.10 -57.63 -28.72
CA ALA A 718 6.79 -58.14 -29.01
C ALA A 718 5.90 -58.06 -27.73
N GLY A 719 4.76 -57.34 -27.79
CA GLY A 719 3.92 -57.00 -26.64
C GLY A 719 3.96 -55.56 -26.24
N GLU A 720 4.99 -54.75 -26.63
CA GLU A 720 5.01 -53.28 -26.46
C GLU A 720 4.29 -52.54 -27.61
N TYR A 721 3.84 -53.28 -28.64
CA TYR A 721 3.09 -52.78 -29.78
C TYR A 721 2.07 -53.78 -30.26
N SER A 722 1.10 -53.34 -31.04
CA SER A 722 0.14 -54.17 -31.74
C SER A 722 0.30 -54.07 -33.25
N LEU A 723 -0.10 -55.12 -33.96
CA LEU A 723 -0.08 -55.14 -35.41
C LEU A 723 -1.50 -55.22 -35.96
N SER A 724 -1.76 -54.49 -37.03
CA SER A 724 -2.98 -54.62 -37.85
C SER A 724 -2.60 -54.55 -39.33
N ALA A 725 -3.36 -55.16 -40.20
CA ALA A 725 -3.06 -55.14 -41.61
C ALA A 725 -4.29 -54.96 -42.47
N VAL A 726 -4.07 -54.30 -43.63
CA VAL A 726 -5.08 -54.11 -44.66
C VAL A 726 -4.51 -54.46 -46.03
N ASP A 727 -5.36 -54.98 -46.92
CA ASP A 727 -5.00 -55.16 -48.34
C ASP A 727 -5.04 -53.83 -49.14
N ALA A 728 -4.78 -53.87 -50.41
CA ALA A 728 -4.72 -52.68 -51.29
C ALA A 728 -6.08 -51.99 -51.35
N ASP A 729 -7.19 -52.67 -51.10
CA ASP A 729 -8.56 -52.14 -51.11
C ASP A 729 -8.98 -51.63 -49.69
N GLY A 730 -8.10 -51.68 -48.70
CA GLY A 730 -8.34 -51.21 -47.32
C GLY A 730 -9.10 -52.24 -46.47
N LYS A 731 -9.29 -53.45 -46.92
CA LYS A 731 -9.96 -54.52 -46.18
C LYS A 731 -9.00 -55.18 -45.20
N ALA A 732 -9.46 -55.42 -43.98
CA ALA A 732 -8.66 -56.04 -42.93
C ALA A 732 -8.14 -57.42 -43.36
N VAL A 733 -6.82 -57.62 -43.10
CA VAL A 733 -6.13 -58.89 -43.30
C VAL A 733 -5.77 -59.46 -41.92
N ASP A 734 -6.18 -60.71 -41.65
CA ASP A 734 -5.81 -61.37 -40.45
C ASP A 734 -4.39 -61.98 -40.65
N LEU A 735 -3.45 -61.41 -39.86
CA LEU A 735 -2.02 -61.79 -39.92
C LEU A 735 -1.74 -63.13 -39.34
N ALA A 736 -2.70 -63.78 -38.63
CA ALA A 736 -2.57 -65.16 -38.10
C ALA A 736 -2.98 -66.20 -39.12
N GLU A 737 -3.64 -65.82 -40.20
CA GLU A 737 -4.11 -66.72 -41.26
C GLU A 737 -3.22 -66.65 -42.51
N PRO A 738 -3.13 -67.69 -43.35
CA PRO A 738 -2.41 -67.60 -44.60
C PRO A 738 -2.92 -66.51 -45.55
N PHE A 739 -2.03 -65.81 -46.25
CA PHE A 739 -2.42 -64.79 -47.21
C PHE A 739 -3.32 -65.34 -48.31
N ALA A 740 -4.55 -64.94 -48.42
CA ALA A 740 -5.58 -65.49 -49.29
C ALA A 740 -5.45 -65.04 -50.76
N ALA A 741 -4.81 -63.90 -51.06
CA ALA A 741 -4.70 -63.34 -52.41
C ALA A 741 -3.35 -62.61 -52.56
N ALA A 742 -2.85 -62.55 -53.83
CA ALA A 742 -1.70 -61.78 -54.20
C ALA A 742 -2.01 -60.35 -54.20
N GLY A 743 -1.00 -59.49 -53.78
CA GLY A 743 -1.17 -58.09 -53.73
C GLY A 743 -0.33 -57.45 -52.61
N VAL A 744 -0.46 -56.10 -52.46
CA VAL A 744 0.27 -55.40 -51.39
C VAL A 744 -0.58 -55.42 -50.11
N VAL A 745 0.00 -55.91 -49.03
CA VAL A 745 -0.58 -55.86 -47.69
C VAL A 745 0.19 -54.80 -46.88
N THR A 746 -0.51 -53.80 -46.39
CA THR A 746 0.04 -52.80 -45.50
C THR A 746 -0.14 -53.21 -44.05
N VAL A 747 0.93 -53.39 -43.34
CA VAL A 747 0.95 -53.73 -41.90
C VAL A 747 1.24 -52.44 -41.11
N THR A 748 0.34 -52.12 -40.22
CA THR A 748 0.49 -50.99 -39.31
C THR A 748 0.86 -51.49 -37.93
N VAL A 749 1.95 -50.93 -37.40
CA VAL A 749 2.38 -51.08 -36.00
C VAL A 749 1.78 -49.92 -35.20
N SER A 750 1.22 -50.22 -34.06
CA SER A 750 0.65 -49.20 -33.14
C SER A 750 1.28 -49.38 -31.76
N VAL A 751 1.95 -48.32 -31.28
CA VAL A 751 2.63 -48.27 -29.97
C VAL A 751 1.81 -47.38 -29.05
N PRO A 752 1.29 -47.88 -27.94
CA PRO A 752 0.55 -47.08 -26.99
C PRO A 752 1.49 -46.08 -26.29
N VAL A 753 1.03 -44.81 -26.17
CA VAL A 753 1.71 -43.75 -25.42
C VAL A 753 0.76 -43.26 -24.36
N GLU A 754 1.19 -43.23 -23.11
CA GLU A 754 0.35 -42.84 -21.98
C GLU A 754 -0.11 -41.38 -22.13
N GLY A 755 -1.42 -41.15 -22.05
CA GLY A 755 -2.01 -39.81 -22.16
C GLY A 755 -2.08 -39.22 -23.59
N ALA A 756 -1.69 -39.97 -24.62
CA ALA A 756 -1.70 -39.52 -26.03
C ALA A 756 -2.28 -40.56 -26.97
N ASN A 757 -2.55 -40.16 -28.21
CA ASN A 757 -2.93 -41.12 -29.25
C ASN A 757 -1.74 -42.04 -29.53
N PRO A 758 -1.98 -43.35 -29.85
CA PRO A 758 -0.91 -44.28 -30.19
C PRO A 758 -0.08 -43.78 -31.38
N LEU A 759 1.22 -43.96 -31.29
CA LEU A 759 2.13 -43.68 -32.41
C LEU A 759 2.10 -44.86 -33.37
N THR A 760 2.08 -44.57 -34.67
CA THR A 760 1.95 -45.62 -35.71
C THR A 760 3.08 -45.53 -36.71
N ALA A 761 3.51 -46.69 -37.19
CA ALA A 761 4.40 -46.86 -38.34
C ALA A 761 3.86 -47.98 -39.23
N SER A 762 4.11 -47.91 -40.54
CA SER A 762 3.61 -48.94 -41.43
C SER A 762 4.72 -49.40 -42.40
N PHE A 763 4.65 -50.67 -42.79
CA PHE A 763 5.47 -51.24 -43.82
C PHE A 763 4.55 -52.08 -44.74
N THR A 764 5.02 -52.43 -45.91
CA THR A 764 4.27 -53.23 -46.87
C THR A 764 4.92 -54.59 -47.09
N ILE A 765 4.10 -55.61 -47.36
CA ILE A 765 4.46 -56.94 -47.77
C ILE A 765 3.87 -57.17 -49.14
N ASP A 766 4.70 -57.43 -50.12
CA ASP A 766 4.26 -57.92 -51.45
C ASP A 766 4.02 -59.40 -51.46
N VAL A 767 2.79 -59.78 -51.56
CA VAL A 767 2.39 -61.19 -51.67
C VAL A 767 2.26 -61.59 -53.15
N ALA A 768 3.20 -62.43 -53.61
CA ALA A 768 3.23 -62.88 -54.98
C ALA A 768 2.21 -64.02 -55.23
N GLU A 769 1.81 -64.21 -56.46
CA GLU A 769 0.98 -65.32 -56.84
C GLU A 769 1.71 -66.64 -56.62
N LYS A 770 0.94 -67.70 -56.30
CA LYS A 770 1.47 -69.09 -56.17
C LYS A 770 1.96 -69.53 -57.48
N SER A 771 3.26 -69.75 -57.72
CA SER A 771 3.89 -70.23 -59.00
C SER A 771 3.30 -71.52 -59.49
N VAL A 772 2.67 -71.45 -60.64
CA VAL A 772 2.38 -72.63 -61.46
C VAL A 772 3.43 -72.74 -62.54
N ASP A 773 4.10 -73.94 -62.69
CA ASP A 773 5.23 -74.17 -63.58
C ASP A 773 4.87 -73.96 -65.05
N PRO A 774 5.81 -73.55 -65.92
CA PRO A 774 5.50 -73.04 -67.26
C PRO A 774 5.74 -74.12 -68.37
N GLU A 775 5.06 -73.95 -69.46
CA GLU A 775 5.41 -74.55 -70.76
C GLU A 775 5.56 -73.40 -71.85
N PRO A 776 6.35 -73.67 -72.92
CA PRO A 776 7.32 -72.60 -73.36
C PRO A 776 6.96 -71.84 -74.66
N GLU A 777 7.78 -70.84 -74.93
CA GLU A 777 7.85 -69.83 -75.95
C GLU A 777 7.50 -70.16 -77.44
N PRO A 778 7.25 -69.16 -78.34
CA PRO A 778 8.36 -68.58 -79.12
C PRO A 778 8.34 -67.05 -79.44
N LYS A 779 9.55 -66.52 -79.65
CA LYS A 779 10.11 -65.34 -80.15
C LYS A 779 9.80 -65.05 -81.68
N PRO A 780 10.10 -64.00 -82.44
CA PRO A 780 10.84 -62.78 -82.13
C PRO A 780 10.41 -61.37 -82.83
N GLU A 781 10.91 -60.30 -82.40
CA GLU A 781 11.56 -59.11 -83.05
C GLU A 781 10.85 -58.35 -84.20
N PRO A 782 11.30 -57.05 -84.63
CA PRO A 782 12.18 -56.12 -84.03
C PRO A 782 11.72 -54.56 -84.12
N LYS A 783 12.55 -53.75 -83.55
CA LYS A 783 12.82 -52.35 -83.59
C LYS A 783 12.67 -51.60 -84.99
N PRO A 784 12.48 -50.25 -85.14
CA PRO A 784 13.57 -49.31 -84.81
C PRO A 784 13.19 -47.93 -84.29
N GLU A 785 14.21 -47.37 -83.69
CA GLU A 785 14.48 -45.92 -83.46
C GLU A 785 14.70 -45.17 -84.84
N PRO A 786 14.97 -43.88 -85.08
CA PRO A 786 15.31 -42.78 -84.09
C PRO A 786 14.75 -41.35 -84.47
N GLU A 787 15.06 -40.36 -83.78
CA GLU A 787 15.81 -39.13 -84.07
C GLU A 787 15.35 -37.90 -83.38
N LYS A 788 16.38 -37.24 -82.86
CA LYS A 788 16.47 -35.85 -82.39
C LYS A 788 16.81 -34.99 -83.66
N PRO A 789 16.66 -33.62 -83.74
CA PRO A 789 17.22 -32.64 -82.80
C PRO A 789 16.61 -31.17 -82.84
N ALA A 790 17.20 -30.36 -82.02
CA ALA A 790 17.63 -28.98 -82.14
C ALA A 790 16.65 -27.82 -81.79
N GLY A 791 17.06 -26.97 -80.93
CA GLY A 791 16.62 -25.61 -80.56
C GLY A 791 16.94 -24.57 -81.66
N PRO A 792 16.91 -23.27 -81.47
CA PRO A 792 17.26 -22.51 -80.27
C PRO A 792 16.48 -21.17 -80.11
N LYS A 793 16.80 -20.50 -78.94
CA LYS A 793 16.98 -19.02 -78.72
C LYS A 793 15.79 -18.08 -78.40
N VAL A 794 16.00 -17.40 -77.28
CA VAL A 794 16.08 -15.93 -77.01
C VAL A 794 14.77 -15.19 -76.88
N ASP A 795 14.43 -14.55 -75.81
CA ASP A 795 14.83 -13.38 -75.07
C ASP A 795 13.86 -13.05 -73.94
N VAL A 796 14.41 -12.61 -72.86
CA VAL A 796 14.13 -11.77 -71.67
C VAL A 796 13.16 -10.57 -71.97
N PRO A 797 12.47 -9.82 -71.06
CA PRO A 797 12.60 -9.79 -69.56
C PRO A 797 11.33 -9.46 -68.77
N THR A 798 11.60 -9.26 -67.45
CA THR A 798 10.88 -8.44 -66.47
C THR A 798 9.63 -9.07 -65.81
N GLU A 799 9.35 -8.99 -64.58
CA GLU A 799 9.81 -8.39 -63.33
C GLU A 799 9.07 -9.14 -62.20
N GLN A 800 9.81 -9.41 -61.20
CA GLN A 800 9.60 -9.44 -59.75
C GLN A 800 8.18 -9.13 -59.17
N PRO A 801 7.93 -9.35 -57.85
CA PRO A 801 8.80 -9.97 -56.79
C PRO A 801 8.02 -10.95 -55.88
N GLY A 802 8.65 -11.63 -55.10
CA GLY A 802 8.98 -11.47 -53.84
C GLY A 802 8.80 -12.32 -52.69
N LEU A 803 9.54 -12.08 -51.79
CA LEU A 803 9.52 -12.24 -50.36
C LEU A 803 9.75 -13.61 -49.73
N SER A 804 10.88 -13.72 -49.12
CA SER A 804 10.88 -14.16 -47.72
C SER A 804 12.25 -14.08 -47.04
N LYS A 805 12.21 -13.65 -45.82
CA LYS A 805 13.00 -14.09 -44.62
C LYS A 805 14.21 -13.33 -44.15
N THR A 806 14.06 -12.96 -42.91
CA THR A 806 14.95 -13.12 -41.73
C THR A 806 16.08 -12.16 -41.50
N GLY A 807 16.13 -11.67 -40.25
CA GLY A 807 17.34 -11.58 -39.49
C GLY A 807 17.75 -10.24 -38.98
N ALA A 808 17.50 -10.03 -37.73
CA ALA A 808 18.38 -9.52 -36.68
C ALA A 808 19.23 -8.25 -36.86
N SER A 809 19.05 -7.37 -35.89
CA SER A 809 20.04 -6.66 -35.09
C SER A 809 20.54 -5.30 -35.52
N THR A 810 20.45 -4.45 -34.50
CA THR A 810 21.34 -3.37 -34.04
C THR A 810 21.34 -2.01 -34.71
N ALA A 811 21.06 -1.07 -33.81
CA ALA A 811 21.74 0.20 -33.55
C ALA A 811 21.63 1.35 -34.55
N GLY A 812 21.28 2.50 -33.97
CA GLY A 812 21.92 3.72 -34.40
C GLY A 812 21.03 4.90 -34.79
N MET A 813 20.90 5.77 -33.82
CA MET A 813 20.99 7.25 -33.91
C MET A 813 20.54 7.98 -35.21
N SER A 814 19.68 8.92 -35.06
CA SER A 814 19.95 10.37 -35.26
C SER A 814 18.73 11.15 -35.74
N ILE A 815 18.33 12.08 -34.91
CA ILE A 815 18.05 13.52 -35.19
C ILE A 815 17.70 13.92 -36.63
N VAL A 816 16.55 14.56 -36.79
CA VAL A 816 16.42 15.83 -37.55
C VAL A 816 15.19 16.62 -37.09
N PHE A 817 15.45 17.84 -36.72
CA PHE A 817 14.57 19.01 -36.60
C PHE A 817 13.82 19.31 -37.90
N VAL A 818 12.59 19.81 -37.82
CA VAL A 818 12.10 20.94 -38.64
C VAL A 818 11.08 21.77 -37.85
N LEU A 819 11.45 23.05 -37.73
CA LEU A 819 10.65 24.21 -37.37
C LEU A 819 9.66 24.59 -38.50
N LEU A 820 8.54 25.23 -38.07
CA LEU A 820 7.91 26.41 -38.71
C LEU A 820 6.79 26.85 -37.76
N ALA A 821 6.86 27.90 -37.04
CA ALA A 821 6.94 29.35 -37.24
C ALA A 821 5.75 29.96 -38.02
N LEU A 822 5.29 31.04 -37.39
CA LEU A 822 4.50 32.19 -37.85
C LEU A 822 3.05 32.20 -37.35
N SER A 823 2.51 33.22 -36.81
CA SER A 823 2.79 34.65 -36.54
C SER A 823 1.46 35.21 -36.06
N GLY A 824 1.40 36.13 -35.24
CA GLY A 824 1.41 37.53 -35.29
C GLY A 824 0.65 38.06 -34.06
N VAL A 825 1.21 38.94 -33.42
CA VAL A 825 1.29 40.38 -33.44
C VAL A 825 0.10 41.13 -32.86
N ALA A 826 0.43 41.85 -31.82
CA ALA A 826 0.19 43.26 -31.47
C ALA A 826 -1.08 43.51 -30.63
N ALA A 827 -1.16 44.43 -29.75
CA ALA A 827 -0.28 45.52 -29.25
C ALA A 827 -0.90 46.13 -27.99
N LEU A 828 -0.02 46.62 -27.16
CA LEU A 828 -0.08 47.87 -26.40
C LEU A 828 -1.43 48.45 -25.91
N SER A 829 -1.49 48.76 -24.59
CA SER A 829 -1.31 50.14 -24.18
C SER A 829 -1.34 50.27 -22.63
N LEU A 830 -0.39 51.02 -22.18
CA LEU A 830 -0.26 51.71 -20.90
C LEU A 830 -1.48 52.56 -20.54
N ARG A 831 -1.83 52.68 -19.28
CA ARG A 831 -1.90 53.99 -18.59
C ARG A 831 -1.95 53.88 -17.06
N ARG A 832 -1.07 54.62 -16.49
CA ARG A 832 -0.97 55.07 -15.09
C ARG A 832 -2.16 55.93 -14.66
N ARG A 833 -2.44 55.92 -13.40
CA ARG A 833 -2.53 57.01 -12.36
C ARG A 833 -3.45 56.53 -11.26
N SER A 834 -3.01 56.41 -10.04
CA SER A 834 -2.63 57.27 -8.92
C SER A 834 -3.83 57.95 -8.24
N VAL A 835 -3.84 57.75 -6.93
CA VAL A 835 -4.28 58.69 -5.85
C VAL A 835 -5.78 58.64 -5.48
N HIS A 836 -6.17 58.01 -4.43
CA HIS A 836 -6.35 58.57 -3.07
C HIS A 836 -6.35 57.48 -2.05
#